data_67fc2f32401c8b8551729b5cac502166
#
_entry.id   67fc2f32401c8b8551729b5cac502166
#
_cell.length_a   1.000
_cell.length_b   1.000
_cell.length_c   1.000
_cell.angle_alpha   90.00
_cell.angle_beta   90.00
_cell.angle_gamma   90.00
#
_symmetry.space_group_name_H-M   'P 1'
#
loop_
_entity.id
_entity.type
_entity.pdbx_description
1 polymer ?
#
loop_
_entity_poly.entity_id
_entity_poly.type
_entity_poly.pdbx_seq_one_letter_code
_entity_poly.pdbx_strand_id
1 'polypeptide(L)'
;MADSSTTHVKHNPFIAIDIGAYSVKFVYIERNEDGSAILKTLAQINIPSYEKDLSEEKREQMSRDDVKEYCLKELRQLLTTHITELLYDNEIQTKKAITFASNREVTIRCIEVPPANEKEKNKFEEAINQEANKQMPFSMGNAVLGYTVGGEVTRDNKPFVQVMAAALQKDTIDLINGNLKGVGLTNDGILTLPQALQLSLKDQLAPYAEGDKKVAIIHSGHTTTSVMIFKNNKIQFYRDINMAGATITDAIFAGGEVDGQQVKPSSYAEATELKHNIGVIPPDNVGEFKGIEKFAAGKIFEIVEKIFQNIQLSISFYISQSGEANGLDQIILSGGTAFMKNYKEFIEESLEVPTQIANPFISLQIGEVKYSPEKRADDAASLSPVLGVGLYQESSEIINFIDILFPKKNKSSSSASINLSGVSSKFTNNFSNLSSKLFQLDETKLRIIAVVLIIIIALGLAAPVLFLNKRLANLKQEYKDLEKELNKLKEEQSEVDKLLKEQDYLNKFANFSEDLKDFRLLNTKLIIKLLAIIPREIFLVNVDFHLNENTPTLEIHGHADNSDNVFKLLSEMSKSDLFKGPKLKSTNEVEIDEERYFIRFVLTSEIDTEKLYPDYKPEEEEKDDEEDGEEEEEEEGE
;
A
#
# COMPACT_ATOMS: atom_id res chain seq x y z
N MET A 1 30.77 11.39 -41.93
CA MET A 1 30.88 10.15 -41.12
C MET A 1 30.82 10.60 -39.67
N ALA A 2 29.66 10.50 -39.08
CA ALA A 2 29.44 10.84 -37.68
C ALA A 2 29.65 9.57 -36.87
N ASP A 3 30.61 9.63 -35.97
CA ASP A 3 30.98 8.57 -35.05
C ASP A 3 29.85 8.42 -34.02
N SER A 4 29.00 7.42 -34.20
CA SER A 4 27.99 7.04 -33.20
C SER A 4 28.70 6.22 -32.13
N SER A 5 29.21 6.90 -31.10
CA SER A 5 29.61 6.24 -29.86
C SER A 5 28.35 5.70 -29.14
N THR A 6 27.98 4.47 -29.44
CA THR A 6 27.05 3.69 -28.64
C THR A 6 27.64 3.50 -27.25
N THR A 7 27.19 4.29 -26.30
CA THR A 7 27.48 4.07 -24.88
C THR A 7 26.83 2.75 -24.48
N HIS A 8 27.62 1.69 -24.38
CA HIS A 8 27.19 0.41 -23.78
C HIS A 8 26.78 0.66 -22.33
N VAL A 9 25.49 0.77 -22.08
CA VAL A 9 24.94 0.78 -20.72
C VAL A 9 25.17 -0.61 -20.14
N LYS A 10 26.11 -0.74 -19.21
CA LYS A 10 26.34 -1.99 -18.47
C LYS A 10 25.08 -2.29 -17.65
N HIS A 11 24.23 -3.17 -18.15
CA HIS A 11 23.10 -3.69 -17.37
C HIS A 11 23.63 -4.65 -16.32
N ASN A 12 23.48 -4.30 -15.04
CA ASN A 12 23.67 -5.25 -13.95
C ASN A 12 22.43 -6.15 -13.90
N PRO A 13 22.57 -7.46 -14.07
CA PRO A 13 21.41 -8.37 -14.00
C PRO A 13 20.82 -8.39 -12.58
N PHE A 14 19.51 -8.42 -12.49
CA PHE A 14 18.77 -8.52 -11.24
C PHE A 14 17.53 -9.39 -11.42
N ILE A 15 16.99 -9.82 -10.31
CA ILE A 15 15.75 -10.60 -10.21
C ILE A 15 14.62 -9.63 -9.86
N ALA A 16 13.54 -9.65 -10.61
CA ALA A 16 12.31 -8.98 -10.20
C ALA A 16 11.49 -9.94 -9.33
N ILE A 17 11.06 -9.45 -8.16
CA ILE A 17 10.27 -10.25 -7.21
C ILE A 17 9.08 -9.43 -6.70
N ASP A 18 7.91 -10.05 -6.68
CA ASP A 18 6.68 -9.54 -6.07
C ASP A 18 6.29 -10.47 -4.93
N ILE A 19 6.38 -10.00 -3.69
CA ILE A 19 5.95 -10.73 -2.49
C ILE A 19 4.54 -10.25 -2.14
N GLY A 20 3.55 -10.74 -2.87
CA GLY A 20 2.14 -10.42 -2.63
C GLY A 20 1.55 -11.19 -1.46
N ALA A 21 0.32 -10.85 -1.06
CA ALA A 21 -0.38 -11.53 0.02
C ALA A 21 -0.97 -12.90 -0.38
N TYR A 22 -1.17 -13.15 -1.68
CA TYR A 22 -1.71 -14.40 -2.22
C TYR A 22 -0.66 -15.27 -2.89
N SER A 23 0.29 -14.66 -3.58
CA SER A 23 1.35 -15.37 -4.31
C SER A 23 2.62 -14.55 -4.36
N VAL A 24 3.75 -15.25 -4.45
CA VAL A 24 5.04 -14.66 -4.79
C VAL A 24 5.32 -14.91 -6.25
N LYS A 25 5.74 -13.86 -6.96
CA LYS A 25 6.08 -13.93 -8.37
C LYS A 25 7.54 -13.59 -8.56
N PHE A 26 8.17 -14.31 -9.43
CA PHE A 26 9.59 -14.24 -9.72
C PHE A 26 9.80 -14.10 -11.23
N VAL A 27 10.60 -13.12 -11.62
CA VAL A 27 10.91 -12.83 -13.04
C VAL A 27 12.39 -12.58 -13.18
N TYR A 28 13.02 -13.22 -14.18
CA TYR A 28 14.37 -12.90 -14.60
C TYR A 28 14.38 -12.57 -16.09
N ILE A 29 14.87 -11.36 -16.39
CA ILE A 29 14.96 -10.82 -17.76
C ILE A 29 16.43 -10.58 -18.06
N GLU A 30 16.88 -11.10 -19.20
CA GLU A 30 18.17 -10.76 -19.79
C GLU A 30 17.97 -9.67 -20.85
N ARG A 31 19.02 -8.89 -21.06
CA ARG A 31 19.05 -7.88 -22.12
C ARG A 31 20.13 -8.21 -23.12
N ASN A 32 19.75 -8.15 -24.37
CA ASN A 32 20.68 -8.25 -25.49
C ASN A 32 21.54 -6.98 -25.62
N GLU A 33 22.58 -7.06 -26.46
CA GLU A 33 23.45 -5.92 -26.77
C GLU A 33 22.71 -4.74 -27.42
N ASP A 34 21.59 -5.00 -28.12
CA ASP A 34 20.70 -4.00 -28.71
C ASP A 34 19.71 -3.38 -27.69
N GLY A 35 19.74 -3.83 -26.43
CA GLY A 35 18.86 -3.38 -25.35
C GLY A 35 17.51 -4.10 -25.30
N SER A 36 17.21 -5.01 -26.23
CA SER A 36 15.97 -5.79 -26.19
C SER A 36 15.93 -6.71 -24.95
N ALA A 37 14.75 -6.83 -24.36
CA ALA A 37 14.51 -7.61 -23.14
C ALA A 37 13.99 -9.00 -23.49
N ILE A 38 14.63 -10.04 -22.96
CA ILE A 38 14.23 -11.45 -23.13
C ILE A 38 13.85 -12.03 -21.77
N LEU A 39 12.61 -12.48 -21.65
CA LEU A 39 12.15 -13.22 -20.47
C LEU A 39 12.81 -14.61 -20.45
N LYS A 40 13.59 -14.88 -19.42
CA LYS A 40 14.28 -16.17 -19.22
C LYS A 40 13.62 -17.04 -18.17
N THR A 41 13.12 -16.42 -17.10
CA THR A 41 12.47 -17.17 -16.02
C THR A 41 11.22 -16.44 -15.58
N LEU A 42 10.15 -17.18 -15.40
CA LEU A 42 8.90 -16.74 -14.82
C LEU A 42 8.38 -17.83 -13.90
N ALA A 43 8.06 -17.48 -12.67
CA ALA A 43 7.44 -18.40 -11.72
C ALA A 43 6.43 -17.65 -10.84
N GLN A 44 5.39 -18.36 -10.44
CA GLN A 44 4.42 -17.92 -9.44
C GLN A 44 4.22 -19.05 -8.43
N ILE A 45 4.31 -18.70 -7.16
CA ILE A 45 4.16 -19.60 -6.02
C ILE A 45 3.02 -19.08 -5.18
N ASN A 46 1.96 -19.86 -5.04
CA ASN A 46 0.84 -19.49 -4.18
C ASN A 46 1.24 -19.64 -2.70
N ILE A 47 0.87 -18.64 -1.91
CA ILE A 47 1.08 -18.64 -0.46
C ILE A 47 -0.13 -19.33 0.18
N PRO A 48 0.06 -20.42 0.94
CA PRO A 48 -1.02 -21.00 1.72
C PRO A 48 -1.59 -20.01 2.73
N SER A 49 -2.87 -20.14 3.03
CA SER A 49 -3.56 -19.27 4.01
C SER A 49 -3.22 -19.69 5.45
N TYR A 50 -1.92 -19.70 5.79
CA TYR A 50 -1.40 -20.23 7.06
C TYR A 50 -2.23 -19.84 8.29
N GLU A 51 -2.67 -18.59 8.37
CA GLU A 51 -3.51 -18.12 9.47
C GLU A 51 -4.93 -18.71 9.43
N LYS A 52 -5.54 -18.80 8.25
CA LYS A 52 -6.92 -19.31 8.08
C LYS A 52 -6.98 -20.82 8.17
N ASP A 53 -5.88 -21.50 7.83
CA ASP A 53 -5.75 -22.95 7.86
C ASP A 53 -5.33 -23.49 9.24
N LEU A 54 -5.04 -22.62 10.21
CA LEU A 54 -4.84 -23.02 11.61
C LEU A 54 -6.14 -23.58 12.20
N SER A 55 -6.05 -24.74 12.84
CA SER A 55 -7.19 -25.29 13.60
C SER A 55 -7.59 -24.34 14.74
N GLU A 56 -8.87 -24.34 15.10
CA GLU A 56 -9.40 -23.49 16.19
C GLU A 56 -8.63 -23.72 17.50
N GLU A 57 -8.33 -24.98 17.82
CA GLU A 57 -7.53 -25.34 19.01
C GLU A 57 -6.14 -24.71 19.03
N LYS A 58 -5.44 -24.68 17.89
CA LYS A 58 -4.13 -24.04 17.79
C LYS A 58 -4.24 -22.53 17.85
N ARG A 59 -5.27 -21.96 17.22
CA ARG A 59 -5.50 -20.51 17.22
C ARG A 59 -5.81 -19.98 18.61
N GLU A 60 -6.57 -20.71 19.44
CA GLU A 60 -6.87 -20.35 20.83
C GLU A 60 -5.64 -20.43 21.75
N GLN A 61 -4.67 -21.30 21.43
CA GLN A 61 -3.44 -21.47 22.20
C GLN A 61 -2.33 -20.45 21.84
N MET A 62 -2.46 -19.71 20.74
CA MET A 62 -1.46 -18.78 20.24
C MET A 62 -1.90 -17.34 20.43
N SER A 63 -0.99 -16.47 20.87
CA SER A 63 -1.22 -15.04 20.81
C SER A 63 -1.22 -14.54 19.35
N ARG A 64 -1.73 -13.33 19.09
CA ARG A 64 -1.68 -12.73 17.76
C ARG A 64 -0.24 -12.61 17.22
N ASP A 65 0.70 -12.32 18.09
CA ASP A 65 2.11 -12.19 17.72
C ASP A 65 2.72 -13.55 17.38
N ASP A 66 2.39 -14.61 18.12
CA ASP A 66 2.82 -15.99 17.84
C ASP A 66 2.26 -16.48 16.50
N VAL A 67 1.00 -16.21 16.18
CA VAL A 67 0.39 -16.54 14.87
C VAL A 67 1.12 -15.82 13.75
N LYS A 68 1.41 -14.54 13.92
CA LYS A 68 2.16 -13.74 12.94
C LYS A 68 3.58 -14.27 12.73
N GLU A 69 4.27 -14.61 13.81
CA GLU A 69 5.62 -15.19 13.74
C GLU A 69 5.61 -16.57 13.05
N TYR A 70 4.64 -17.41 13.38
CA TYR A 70 4.43 -18.69 12.71
C TYR A 70 4.24 -18.51 11.20
N CYS A 71 3.30 -17.64 10.77
CA CYS A 71 3.04 -17.38 9.36
C CYS A 71 4.28 -16.85 8.62
N LEU A 72 5.03 -15.94 9.24
CA LEU A 72 6.27 -15.41 8.66
C LEU A 72 7.36 -16.48 8.54
N LYS A 73 7.46 -17.38 9.49
CA LYS A 73 8.43 -18.49 9.47
C LYS A 73 8.11 -19.47 8.33
N GLU A 74 6.85 -19.90 8.24
CA GLU A 74 6.40 -20.81 7.18
C GLU A 74 6.58 -20.19 5.79
N LEU A 75 6.18 -18.93 5.62
CA LEU A 75 6.37 -18.18 4.38
C LEU A 75 7.87 -18.09 4.01
N ARG A 76 8.73 -17.78 4.96
CA ARG A 76 10.18 -17.67 4.72
C ARG A 76 10.78 -19.00 4.31
N GLN A 77 10.35 -20.10 4.93
CA GLN A 77 10.81 -21.46 4.58
C GLN A 77 10.37 -21.83 3.17
N LEU A 78 9.09 -21.62 2.82
CA LEU A 78 8.55 -21.86 1.49
C LEU A 78 9.35 -21.09 0.43
N LEU A 79 9.55 -19.79 0.64
CA LEU A 79 10.25 -18.92 -0.30
C LEU A 79 11.72 -19.28 -0.46
N THR A 80 12.41 -19.60 0.63
CA THR A 80 13.84 -19.97 0.58
C THR A 80 14.04 -21.21 -0.28
N THR A 81 13.20 -22.24 -0.11
CA THR A 81 13.25 -23.47 -0.90
C THR A 81 13.04 -23.16 -2.38
N HIS A 82 11.92 -22.54 -2.73
CA HIS A 82 11.58 -22.29 -4.13
C HIS A 82 12.52 -21.31 -4.83
N ILE A 83 12.97 -20.25 -4.15
CA ILE A 83 13.92 -19.29 -4.75
C ILE A 83 15.26 -19.99 -5.00
N THR A 84 15.73 -20.85 -4.09
CA THR A 84 16.97 -21.61 -4.27
C THR A 84 16.88 -22.54 -5.47
N GLU A 85 15.77 -23.28 -5.60
CA GLU A 85 15.49 -24.15 -6.74
C GLU A 85 15.44 -23.35 -8.05
N LEU A 86 14.70 -22.23 -8.09
CA LEU A 86 14.59 -21.37 -9.27
C LEU A 86 15.95 -20.82 -9.72
N LEU A 87 16.79 -20.38 -8.79
CA LEU A 87 18.13 -19.87 -9.10
C LEU A 87 19.01 -20.97 -9.68
N TYR A 88 18.97 -22.17 -9.09
CA TYR A 88 19.77 -23.31 -9.51
C TYR A 88 19.31 -23.83 -10.88
N ASP A 89 18.03 -24.11 -11.06
CA ASP A 89 17.44 -24.71 -12.26
C ASP A 89 17.51 -23.82 -13.51
N ASN A 90 17.65 -22.52 -13.31
CA ASN A 90 17.75 -21.53 -14.39
C ASN A 90 19.14 -20.88 -14.47
N GLU A 91 20.14 -21.44 -13.77
CA GLU A 91 21.55 -21.00 -13.79
C GLU A 91 21.72 -19.49 -13.47
N ILE A 92 20.83 -18.90 -12.65
CA ILE A 92 20.84 -17.48 -12.32
C ILE A 92 21.91 -17.20 -11.27
N GLN A 93 22.96 -16.45 -11.65
CA GLN A 93 24.10 -16.15 -10.79
C GLN A 93 23.90 -14.93 -9.89
N THR A 94 23.03 -14.01 -10.29
CA THR A 94 22.79 -12.80 -9.51
C THR A 94 21.93 -13.09 -8.27
N LYS A 95 22.27 -12.42 -7.17
CA LYS A 95 21.45 -12.40 -5.94
C LYS A 95 20.80 -11.03 -5.72
N LYS A 96 21.01 -10.10 -6.65
CA LYS A 96 20.38 -8.78 -6.60
C LYS A 96 18.91 -8.89 -6.97
N ALA A 97 18.06 -8.35 -6.15
CA ALA A 97 16.63 -8.32 -6.39
C ALA A 97 16.11 -6.87 -6.42
N ILE A 98 15.13 -6.63 -7.26
CA ILE A 98 14.33 -5.41 -7.26
C ILE A 98 12.88 -5.80 -7.05
N THR A 99 12.18 -5.04 -6.23
CA THR A 99 10.75 -5.23 -5.94
C THR A 99 9.99 -3.92 -6.13
N PHE A 100 8.72 -3.92 -5.85
CA PHE A 100 7.93 -2.69 -5.73
C PHE A 100 7.20 -2.66 -4.39
N ALA A 101 6.97 -1.46 -3.87
CA ALA A 101 6.15 -1.25 -2.71
C ALA A 101 4.67 -1.12 -3.11
N SER A 102 3.81 -1.83 -2.42
CA SER A 102 2.36 -1.77 -2.59
C SER A 102 1.74 -0.72 -1.65
N ASN A 103 0.46 -0.43 -1.83
CA ASN A 103 -0.30 0.58 -1.11
C ASN A 103 -0.22 0.53 0.43
N ARG A 104 0.01 -0.64 1.02
CA ARG A 104 0.18 -0.77 2.48
C ARG A 104 1.56 -0.31 2.95
N GLU A 105 2.50 -0.23 2.04
CA GLU A 105 3.90 0.04 2.31
C GLU A 105 4.28 1.45 1.92
N VAL A 106 3.74 1.96 0.81
CA VAL A 106 4.04 3.27 0.24
C VAL A 106 2.80 4.15 0.19
N THR A 107 2.94 5.41 0.56
CA THR A 107 1.89 6.41 0.34
C THR A 107 2.21 7.23 -0.90
N ILE A 108 1.29 7.26 -1.85
CA ILE A 108 1.41 8.01 -3.11
C ILE A 108 0.37 9.12 -3.13
N ARG A 109 0.82 10.34 -3.51
CA ARG A 109 -0.04 11.51 -3.70
C ARG A 109 0.33 12.23 -4.98
N CYS A 110 -0.67 12.65 -5.74
CA CYS A 110 -0.47 13.59 -6.84
C CYS A 110 -0.68 14.99 -6.28
N ILE A 111 0.41 15.75 -6.17
CA ILE A 111 0.44 17.10 -5.59
C ILE A 111 0.71 18.13 -6.68
N GLU A 112 0.28 19.37 -6.47
CA GLU A 112 0.53 20.48 -7.37
C GLU A 112 1.50 21.45 -6.70
N VAL A 113 2.58 21.82 -7.40
CA VAL A 113 3.58 22.77 -6.89
C VAL A 113 3.84 23.88 -7.91
N PRO A 114 4.24 25.07 -7.48
CA PRO A 114 4.61 26.15 -8.41
C PRO A 114 5.73 25.70 -9.35
N PRO A 115 5.70 26.10 -10.64
CA PRO A 115 6.78 25.79 -11.57
C PRO A 115 8.07 26.48 -11.12
N ALA A 116 9.21 25.80 -11.32
CA ALA A 116 10.52 26.36 -11.06
C ALA A 116 11.46 26.18 -12.23
N ASN A 117 12.37 27.14 -12.43
CA ASN A 117 13.41 27.06 -13.44
C ASN A 117 14.55 26.13 -12.98
N GLU A 118 15.35 25.62 -13.90
CA GLU A 118 16.50 24.74 -13.58
C GLU A 118 17.45 25.32 -12.51
N LYS A 119 17.58 26.66 -12.45
CA LYS A 119 18.39 27.35 -11.43
C LYS A 119 17.76 27.35 -10.04
N GLU A 120 16.49 27.00 -9.92
CA GLU A 120 15.70 27.01 -8.69
C GLU A 120 15.31 25.59 -8.24
N LYS A 121 16.05 24.58 -8.69
CA LYS A 121 15.79 23.17 -8.37
C LYS A 121 15.60 22.92 -6.86
N ASN A 122 16.42 23.56 -6.01
CA ASN A 122 16.30 23.42 -4.55
C ASN A 122 14.96 23.97 -4.03
N LYS A 123 14.46 25.08 -4.59
CA LYS A 123 13.14 25.64 -4.21
C LYS A 123 12.00 24.73 -4.66
N PHE A 124 12.15 24.10 -5.83
CA PHE A 124 11.18 23.14 -6.33
C PHE A 124 11.09 21.90 -5.44
N GLU A 125 12.24 21.34 -5.07
CA GLU A 125 12.31 20.20 -4.14
C GLU A 125 11.79 20.57 -2.75
N GLU A 126 12.05 21.80 -2.28
CA GLU A 126 11.51 22.31 -1.02
C GLU A 126 9.98 22.45 -1.07
N ALA A 127 9.42 22.98 -2.16
CA ALA A 127 7.97 23.06 -2.37
C ALA A 127 7.30 21.67 -2.40
N ILE A 128 7.93 20.69 -3.08
CA ILE A 128 7.46 19.30 -3.08
C ILE A 128 7.46 18.74 -1.65
N ASN A 129 8.55 18.94 -0.90
CA ASN A 129 8.66 18.46 0.49
C ASN A 129 7.59 19.09 1.39
N GLN A 130 7.34 20.40 1.25
CA GLN A 130 6.34 21.11 2.04
C GLN A 130 4.93 20.61 1.72
N GLU A 131 4.60 20.43 0.44
CA GLU A 131 3.28 19.96 0.04
C GLU A 131 3.07 18.48 0.38
N ALA A 132 4.10 17.65 0.19
CA ALA A 132 4.06 16.26 0.61
C ALA A 132 3.84 16.11 2.12
N ASN A 133 4.53 16.92 2.96
CA ASN A 133 4.34 16.90 4.41
C ASN A 133 2.89 17.18 4.85
N LYS A 134 2.14 17.99 4.10
CA LYS A 134 0.72 18.28 4.42
C LYS A 134 -0.20 17.10 4.11
N GLN A 135 0.13 16.31 3.07
CA GLN A 135 -0.75 15.28 2.52
C GLN A 135 -0.37 13.84 2.92
N MET A 136 0.82 13.63 3.50
CA MET A 136 1.24 12.31 3.97
C MET A 136 0.67 12.03 5.37
N PRO A 137 0.15 10.80 5.62
CA PRO A 137 -0.50 10.44 6.90
C PRO A 137 0.49 10.16 8.03
N PHE A 138 1.77 10.42 7.84
CA PHE A 138 2.85 10.17 8.81
C PHE A 138 3.94 11.22 8.70
N SER A 139 4.75 11.34 9.76
CA SER A 139 5.90 12.26 9.78
C SER A 139 6.95 11.87 8.74
N MET A 140 7.37 12.83 7.92
CA MET A 140 8.38 12.62 6.88
C MET A 140 9.81 12.44 7.45
N GLY A 141 10.04 12.69 8.74
CA GLY A 141 11.36 12.51 9.37
C GLY A 141 11.90 11.08 9.31
N ASN A 142 11.00 10.08 9.36
CA ASN A 142 11.35 8.67 9.24
C ASN A 142 10.89 8.04 7.90
N ALA A 143 10.81 8.85 6.84
CA ALA A 143 10.42 8.37 5.53
C ALA A 143 11.44 8.78 4.45
N VAL A 144 11.41 8.08 3.33
CA VAL A 144 12.12 8.41 2.11
C VAL A 144 11.09 8.91 1.10
N LEU A 145 11.27 10.14 0.62
CA LEU A 145 10.43 10.75 -0.40
C LEU A 145 11.08 10.64 -1.76
N GLY A 146 10.37 10.03 -2.69
CA GLY A 146 10.67 10.09 -4.12
C GLY A 146 9.58 10.85 -4.86
N TYR A 147 9.90 11.42 -6.01
CA TYR A 147 8.91 12.09 -6.84
C TYR A 147 9.21 11.96 -8.33
N THR A 148 8.16 12.05 -9.15
CA THR A 148 8.26 12.20 -10.60
C THR A 148 7.42 13.38 -11.06
N VAL A 149 7.96 14.10 -12.05
CA VAL A 149 7.28 15.28 -12.59
C VAL A 149 6.22 14.84 -13.61
N GLY A 150 4.99 15.28 -13.38
CA GLY A 150 3.85 15.06 -14.26
C GLY A 150 3.74 16.12 -15.36
N GLY A 151 2.52 16.58 -15.62
CA GLY A 151 2.22 17.64 -16.56
C GLY A 151 2.13 19.02 -15.92
N GLU A 152 2.09 20.05 -16.76
CA GLU A 152 1.70 21.39 -16.33
C GLU A 152 0.16 21.47 -16.24
N VAL A 153 -0.32 22.12 -15.19
CA VAL A 153 -1.75 22.38 -14.96
C VAL A 153 -1.96 23.84 -14.62
N THR A 154 -3.11 24.38 -14.97
CA THR A 154 -3.48 25.76 -14.64
C THR A 154 -4.60 25.75 -13.63
N ARG A 155 -4.42 26.45 -12.50
CA ARG A 155 -5.43 26.66 -11.47
C ARG A 155 -5.55 28.16 -11.22
N ASP A 156 -6.76 28.70 -11.25
CA ASP A 156 -7.01 30.13 -11.01
C ASP A 156 -6.10 31.06 -11.83
N ASN A 157 -5.92 30.74 -13.12
CA ASN A 157 -5.01 31.42 -14.05
C ASN A 157 -3.52 31.43 -13.64
N LYS A 158 -3.10 30.56 -12.71
CA LYS A 158 -1.69 30.36 -12.33
C LYS A 158 -1.19 29.01 -12.82
N PRO A 159 0.06 28.95 -13.32
CA PRO A 159 0.65 27.68 -13.71
C PRO A 159 1.12 26.89 -12.48
N PHE A 160 0.87 25.59 -12.48
CA PHE A 160 1.40 24.62 -11.54
C PHE A 160 2.00 23.44 -12.29
N VAL A 161 2.86 22.71 -11.60
CA VAL A 161 3.41 21.43 -12.07
C VAL A 161 2.83 20.34 -11.19
N GLN A 162 2.21 19.38 -11.81
CA GLN A 162 1.73 18.19 -11.11
C GLN A 162 2.90 17.24 -10.88
N VAL A 163 2.98 16.71 -9.68
CA VAL A 163 4.06 15.83 -9.23
C VAL A 163 3.44 14.60 -8.56
N MET A 164 3.82 13.41 -8.99
CA MET A 164 3.56 12.20 -8.22
C MET A 164 4.64 12.11 -7.12
N ALA A 165 4.26 12.32 -5.89
CA ALA A 165 5.09 12.15 -4.70
C ALA A 165 4.79 10.80 -4.05
N ALA A 166 5.82 10.01 -3.78
CA ALA A 166 5.72 8.72 -3.11
C ALA A 166 6.63 8.69 -1.88
N ALA A 167 6.08 8.36 -0.73
CA ALA A 167 6.80 8.28 0.53
C ALA A 167 6.74 6.87 1.10
N LEU A 168 7.91 6.34 1.47
CA LEU A 168 8.10 5.02 2.04
C LEU A 168 8.81 5.15 3.39
N GLN A 169 8.22 4.59 4.45
CA GLN A 169 8.82 4.62 5.79
C GLN A 169 10.09 3.77 5.83
N LYS A 170 11.12 4.24 6.54
CA LYS A 170 12.41 3.53 6.65
C LYS A 170 12.24 2.15 7.27
N ASP A 171 11.38 2.00 8.26
CA ASP A 171 11.10 0.72 8.91
C ASP A 171 10.50 -0.29 7.91
N THR A 172 9.69 0.18 6.96
CA THR A 172 9.16 -0.66 5.87
C THR A 172 10.27 -1.07 4.90
N ILE A 173 11.20 -0.16 4.58
CA ILE A 173 12.38 -0.49 3.76
C ILE A 173 13.21 -1.57 4.45
N ASP A 174 13.44 -1.44 5.76
CA ASP A 174 14.20 -2.41 6.54
C ASP A 174 13.49 -3.77 6.62
N LEU A 175 12.16 -3.78 6.72
CA LEU A 175 11.36 -5.01 6.66
C LEU A 175 11.51 -5.71 5.30
N ILE A 176 11.38 -4.97 4.19
CA ILE A 176 11.56 -5.50 2.83
C ILE A 176 12.99 -6.04 2.67
N ASN A 177 14.00 -5.29 3.11
CA ASN A 177 15.39 -5.70 3.10
C ASN A 177 15.62 -6.98 3.92
N GLY A 178 15.02 -7.07 5.11
CA GLY A 178 15.07 -8.23 5.98
C GLY A 178 14.44 -9.46 5.36
N ASN A 179 13.29 -9.31 4.70
CA ASN A 179 12.59 -10.39 4.02
C ASN A 179 13.41 -10.93 2.83
N LEU A 180 13.92 -10.06 1.97
CA LEU A 180 14.76 -10.45 0.84
C LEU A 180 16.08 -11.14 1.31
N LYS A 181 16.72 -10.56 2.32
CA LYS A 181 17.92 -11.16 2.93
C LYS A 181 17.62 -12.52 3.55
N GLY A 182 16.46 -12.68 4.17
CA GLY A 182 16.01 -13.93 4.77
C GLY A 182 15.88 -15.09 3.77
N VAL A 183 15.71 -14.80 2.48
CA VAL A 183 15.64 -15.77 1.38
C VAL A 183 16.91 -15.75 0.50
N GLY A 184 18.00 -15.16 0.98
CA GLY A 184 19.32 -15.16 0.31
C GLY A 184 19.48 -14.13 -0.81
N LEU A 185 18.57 -13.16 -0.94
CA LEU A 185 18.62 -12.09 -1.92
C LEU A 185 19.09 -10.77 -1.31
N THR A 186 19.64 -9.89 -2.14
CA THR A 186 20.05 -8.53 -1.77
C THR A 186 19.18 -7.52 -2.49
N ASN A 187 18.56 -6.62 -1.75
CA ASN A 187 17.72 -5.58 -2.34
C ASN A 187 18.56 -4.52 -3.08
N ASP A 188 18.33 -4.39 -4.38
CA ASP A 188 18.99 -3.39 -5.27
C ASP A 188 18.00 -2.29 -5.71
N GLY A 189 16.70 -2.41 -5.37
CA GLY A 189 15.69 -1.41 -5.67
C GLY A 189 14.28 -1.72 -5.16
N ILE A 190 13.58 -0.64 -4.81
CA ILE A 190 12.15 -0.66 -4.49
C ILE A 190 11.48 0.41 -5.36
N LEU A 191 10.64 -0.02 -6.30
CA LEU A 191 9.86 0.85 -7.17
C LEU A 191 8.48 1.14 -6.59
N THR A 192 7.67 1.94 -7.28
CA THR A 192 6.25 2.10 -6.99
C THR A 192 5.38 1.25 -7.91
N LEU A 193 4.23 0.79 -7.43
CA LEU A 193 3.27 0.02 -8.25
C LEU A 193 2.86 0.75 -9.54
N PRO A 194 2.52 2.06 -9.55
CA PRO A 194 2.19 2.76 -10.79
C PRO A 194 3.30 2.71 -11.84
N GLN A 195 4.55 2.89 -11.43
CA GLN A 195 5.69 2.86 -12.34
C GLN A 195 5.99 1.45 -12.85
N ALA A 196 5.84 0.43 -12.00
CA ALA A 196 5.95 -0.95 -12.42
C ALA A 196 4.89 -1.30 -13.49
N LEU A 197 3.63 -0.90 -13.28
CA LEU A 197 2.56 -1.09 -14.27
C LEU A 197 2.80 -0.28 -15.55
N GLN A 198 3.26 0.96 -15.46
CA GLN A 198 3.59 1.79 -16.62
C GLN A 198 4.68 1.14 -17.49
N LEU A 199 5.69 0.55 -16.87
CA LEU A 199 6.76 -0.15 -17.60
C LEU A 199 6.26 -1.40 -18.32
N SER A 200 5.43 -2.20 -17.68
CA SER A 200 4.92 -3.44 -18.27
C SER A 200 3.83 -3.23 -19.31
N LEU A 201 3.04 -2.18 -19.18
CA LEU A 201 1.88 -1.90 -20.02
C LEU A 201 2.14 -0.76 -21.03
N LYS A 202 3.41 -0.42 -21.27
CA LYS A 202 3.80 0.69 -22.16
C LYS A 202 3.14 0.62 -23.54
N ASP A 203 2.99 -0.59 -24.10
CA ASP A 203 2.42 -0.79 -25.44
C ASP A 203 0.89 -0.62 -25.43
N GLN A 204 0.22 -1.03 -24.35
CA GLN A 204 -1.21 -0.77 -24.19
C GLN A 204 -1.50 0.71 -23.86
N LEU A 205 -0.55 1.42 -23.24
CA LEU A 205 -0.64 2.86 -22.96
C LEU A 205 -0.24 3.74 -24.16
N ALA A 206 0.60 3.23 -25.08
CA ALA A 206 1.12 4.00 -26.21
C ALA A 206 0.04 4.69 -27.08
N PRO A 207 -1.12 4.08 -27.42
CA PRO A 207 -2.18 4.74 -28.19
C PRO A 207 -2.80 5.96 -27.49
N TYR A 208 -2.54 6.13 -26.20
CA TYR A 208 -3.11 7.17 -25.34
C TYR A 208 -2.03 8.14 -24.81
N ALA A 209 -0.79 8.04 -25.34
CA ALA A 209 0.33 8.85 -24.88
C ALA A 209 0.25 10.32 -25.36
N GLU A 210 -0.63 10.62 -26.31
CA GLU A 210 -0.80 11.95 -26.90
C GLU A 210 -2.27 12.33 -26.99
N GLY A 211 -2.58 13.61 -27.14
CA GLY A 211 -3.90 14.12 -27.53
C GLY A 211 -4.92 14.17 -26.39
N ASP A 212 -4.54 14.54 -25.18
CA ASP A 212 -5.44 14.72 -24.01
C ASP A 212 -6.22 13.47 -23.60
N LYS A 213 -5.82 12.29 -24.08
CA LYS A 213 -6.46 11.02 -23.76
C LYS A 213 -6.14 10.57 -22.34
N LYS A 214 -7.13 9.97 -21.68
CA LYS A 214 -7.07 9.51 -20.30
C LYS A 214 -7.30 8.01 -20.20
N VAL A 215 -6.37 7.31 -19.59
CA VAL A 215 -6.46 5.87 -19.34
C VAL A 215 -6.44 5.61 -17.85
N ALA A 216 -7.43 4.86 -17.36
CA ALA A 216 -7.37 4.34 -16.00
C ALA A 216 -6.76 2.94 -15.99
N ILE A 217 -5.78 2.71 -15.11
CA ILE A 217 -5.36 1.36 -14.74
C ILE A 217 -6.01 1.05 -13.39
N ILE A 218 -6.82 0.00 -13.35
CA ILE A 218 -7.42 -0.51 -12.12
C ILE A 218 -6.71 -1.82 -11.79
N HIS A 219 -5.85 -1.78 -10.76
CA HIS A 219 -5.13 -2.96 -10.29
C HIS A 219 -5.86 -3.58 -9.10
N SER A 220 -6.62 -4.64 -9.35
CA SER A 220 -7.33 -5.40 -8.31
C SER A 220 -6.50 -6.62 -7.88
N GLY A 221 -5.81 -6.47 -6.76
CA GLY A 221 -4.97 -7.50 -6.16
C GLY A 221 -5.74 -8.46 -5.23
N HIS A 222 -5.04 -9.01 -4.25
CA HIS A 222 -5.66 -9.86 -3.21
C HIS A 222 -6.32 -9.02 -2.13
N THR A 223 -5.63 -8.01 -1.57
CA THR A 223 -6.11 -7.23 -0.41
C THR A 223 -6.58 -5.83 -0.77
N THR A 224 -6.18 -5.31 -1.91
CA THR A 224 -6.41 -3.91 -2.28
C THR A 224 -6.66 -3.76 -3.76
N THR A 225 -7.46 -2.75 -4.10
CA THR A 225 -7.70 -2.29 -5.46
C THR A 225 -7.13 -0.87 -5.58
N SER A 226 -6.21 -0.65 -6.52
CA SER A 226 -5.61 0.66 -6.77
C SER A 226 -6.15 1.24 -8.08
N VAL A 227 -6.64 2.47 -8.03
CA VAL A 227 -7.10 3.24 -9.20
C VAL A 227 -6.05 4.27 -9.57
N MET A 228 -5.54 4.19 -10.77
CA MET A 228 -4.52 5.07 -11.33
C MET A 228 -5.03 5.67 -12.63
N ILE A 229 -4.92 6.99 -12.81
CA ILE A 229 -5.31 7.65 -14.05
C ILE A 229 -4.09 8.28 -14.67
N PHE A 230 -3.85 7.96 -15.94
CA PHE A 230 -2.76 8.49 -16.74
C PHE A 230 -3.31 9.42 -17.83
N LYS A 231 -2.61 10.52 -18.05
CA LYS A 231 -2.81 11.43 -19.19
C LYS A 231 -1.45 11.69 -19.83
N ASN A 232 -1.36 11.55 -21.14
CA ASN A 232 -0.09 11.70 -21.86
C ASN A 232 1.05 10.86 -21.25
N ASN A 233 0.73 9.61 -20.91
CA ASN A 233 1.63 8.64 -20.26
C ASN A 233 2.22 9.10 -18.90
N LYS A 234 1.59 10.08 -18.24
CA LYS A 234 2.00 10.57 -16.91
C LYS A 234 0.85 10.38 -15.94
N ILE A 235 1.19 9.91 -14.73
CA ILE A 235 0.19 9.68 -13.70
C ILE A 235 -0.38 11.02 -13.20
N GLN A 236 -1.71 11.09 -13.16
CA GLN A 236 -2.47 12.27 -12.73
C GLN A 236 -3.21 12.04 -11.43
N PHE A 237 -3.55 10.79 -11.16
CA PHE A 237 -4.34 10.42 -10.00
C PHE A 237 -3.94 9.04 -9.49
N TYR A 238 -3.96 8.87 -8.18
CA TYR A 238 -3.73 7.60 -7.52
C TYR A 238 -4.59 7.50 -6.26
N ARG A 239 -5.30 6.39 -6.12
CA ARG A 239 -6.06 6.08 -4.91
C ARG A 239 -6.11 4.58 -4.68
N ASP A 240 -5.96 4.19 -3.42
CA ASP A 240 -6.10 2.82 -2.95
C ASP A 240 -7.46 2.61 -2.27
N ILE A 241 -8.03 1.45 -2.52
CA ILE A 241 -9.27 0.94 -1.94
C ILE A 241 -8.91 -0.34 -1.19
N ASN A 242 -9.14 -0.39 0.11
CA ASN A 242 -8.78 -1.54 0.96
C ASN A 242 -9.78 -2.72 0.82
N MET A 243 -10.25 -2.97 -0.40
CA MET A 243 -11.14 -4.07 -0.76
C MET A 243 -10.67 -4.67 -2.09
N ALA A 244 -10.57 -6.00 -2.15
CA ALA A 244 -10.21 -6.75 -3.35
C ALA A 244 -10.57 -8.24 -3.22
N GLY A 245 -9.82 -9.13 -3.87
CA GLY A 245 -10.11 -10.56 -3.94
C GLY A 245 -10.26 -11.26 -2.58
N ALA A 246 -9.49 -10.85 -1.56
CA ALA A 246 -9.61 -11.40 -0.20
C ALA A 246 -10.95 -11.03 0.43
N THR A 247 -11.41 -9.79 0.27
CA THR A 247 -12.71 -9.35 0.82
C THR A 247 -13.86 -10.21 0.30
N ILE A 248 -13.79 -10.58 -0.98
CA ILE A 248 -14.78 -11.49 -1.59
C ILE A 248 -14.66 -12.89 -0.98
N THR A 249 -13.44 -13.43 -0.90
CA THR A 249 -13.21 -14.77 -0.34
C THR A 249 -13.61 -14.84 1.13
N ASP A 250 -13.28 -13.82 1.94
CA ASP A 250 -13.65 -13.73 3.36
C ASP A 250 -15.18 -13.72 3.53
N ALA A 251 -15.91 -12.97 2.68
CA ALA A 251 -17.38 -12.93 2.72
C ALA A 251 -18.02 -14.28 2.39
N ILE A 252 -17.44 -15.04 1.46
CA ILE A 252 -17.90 -16.40 1.13
C ILE A 252 -17.54 -17.34 2.28
N PHE A 253 -16.30 -17.28 2.81
CA PHE A 253 -15.82 -18.18 3.86
C PHE A 253 -16.55 -18.00 5.19
N ALA A 254 -17.05 -16.80 5.48
CA ALA A 254 -17.88 -16.55 6.65
C ALA A 254 -19.13 -17.45 6.70
N GLY A 255 -19.64 -17.85 5.52
CA GLY A 255 -20.89 -18.60 5.41
C GLY A 255 -22.11 -17.73 5.71
N GLY A 256 -23.29 -18.34 5.68
CA GLY A 256 -24.54 -17.66 5.96
C GLY A 256 -25.75 -18.50 5.58
N GLU A 257 -26.89 -17.88 5.52
CA GLU A 257 -28.15 -18.54 5.20
C GLU A 257 -28.57 -18.28 3.74
N VAL A 258 -29.01 -19.33 3.04
CA VAL A 258 -29.63 -19.24 1.73
C VAL A 258 -30.77 -20.26 1.64
N ASP A 259 -31.93 -19.83 1.17
CA ASP A 259 -33.15 -20.66 1.03
C ASP A 259 -33.52 -21.40 2.36
N GLY A 260 -33.32 -20.76 3.55
CA GLY A 260 -33.61 -21.34 4.87
C GLY A 260 -32.58 -22.36 5.36
N GLN A 261 -31.45 -22.53 4.68
CA GLN A 261 -30.37 -23.45 5.07
C GLN A 261 -29.08 -22.73 5.33
N GLN A 262 -28.39 -23.10 6.42
CA GLN A 262 -27.04 -22.62 6.71
C GLN A 262 -26.05 -23.28 5.74
N VAL A 263 -25.23 -22.45 5.09
CA VAL A 263 -24.18 -22.88 4.17
C VAL A 263 -22.85 -22.26 4.58
N LYS A 264 -21.79 -23.04 4.53
CA LYS A 264 -20.43 -22.58 4.81
C LYS A 264 -19.44 -23.42 4.02
N PRO A 265 -18.43 -22.82 3.36
CA PRO A 265 -17.33 -23.58 2.78
C PRO A 265 -16.55 -24.37 3.84
N SER A 266 -16.06 -25.55 3.48
CA SER A 266 -15.27 -26.41 4.36
C SER A 266 -13.87 -25.85 4.63
N SER A 267 -13.36 -25.01 3.73
CA SER A 267 -12.04 -24.40 3.82
C SER A 267 -11.98 -23.05 3.12
N TYR A 268 -10.94 -22.28 3.43
CA TYR A 268 -10.66 -21.01 2.72
C TYR A 268 -10.31 -21.24 1.23
N ALA A 269 -9.68 -22.38 0.94
CA ALA A 269 -9.39 -22.81 -0.42
C ALA A 269 -10.68 -23.03 -1.23
N GLU A 270 -11.69 -23.72 -0.67
CA GLU A 270 -12.99 -23.91 -1.30
C GLU A 270 -13.69 -22.57 -1.55
N ALA A 271 -13.68 -21.65 -0.60
CA ALA A 271 -14.23 -20.29 -0.81
C ALA A 271 -13.53 -19.54 -1.95
N THR A 272 -12.22 -19.72 -2.08
CA THR A 272 -11.43 -19.14 -3.18
C THR A 272 -11.81 -19.77 -4.51
N GLU A 273 -11.98 -21.09 -4.56
CA GLU A 273 -12.40 -21.82 -5.75
C GLU A 273 -13.81 -21.43 -6.20
N LEU A 274 -14.77 -21.34 -5.28
CA LEU A 274 -16.12 -20.84 -5.54
C LEU A 274 -16.09 -19.45 -6.20
N LYS A 275 -15.29 -18.52 -5.66
CA LYS A 275 -15.10 -17.19 -6.23
C LYS A 275 -14.64 -17.24 -7.68
N HIS A 276 -13.63 -18.06 -8.01
CA HIS A 276 -13.06 -18.15 -9.34
C HIS A 276 -14.00 -18.87 -10.35
N ASN A 277 -14.71 -19.90 -9.88
CA ASN A 277 -15.57 -20.70 -10.73
C ASN A 277 -16.88 -19.98 -11.07
N ILE A 278 -17.45 -19.26 -10.13
CA ILE A 278 -18.72 -18.53 -10.29
C ILE A 278 -18.50 -17.20 -11.02
N GLY A 279 -17.62 -16.34 -10.46
CA GLY A 279 -17.41 -14.99 -10.98
C GLY A 279 -18.55 -14.02 -10.66
N VAL A 280 -18.61 -12.89 -11.37
CA VAL A 280 -19.64 -11.86 -11.17
C VAL A 280 -20.92 -12.26 -11.88
N ILE A 281 -21.99 -12.47 -11.12
CA ILE A 281 -23.31 -12.85 -11.61
C ILE A 281 -24.31 -11.79 -11.18
N PRO A 282 -25.03 -11.13 -12.11
CA PRO A 282 -26.08 -10.18 -11.77
C PRO A 282 -27.18 -10.83 -10.91
N PRO A 283 -27.85 -10.06 -10.02
CA PRO A 283 -28.85 -10.62 -9.08
C PRO A 283 -29.97 -11.41 -9.75
N ASP A 284 -30.38 -11.00 -10.97
CA ASP A 284 -31.45 -11.68 -11.73
C ASP A 284 -31.07 -13.10 -12.16
N ASN A 285 -29.77 -13.38 -12.30
CA ASN A 285 -29.25 -14.68 -12.74
C ASN A 285 -28.77 -15.57 -11.60
N VAL A 286 -28.69 -15.06 -10.36
CA VAL A 286 -28.27 -15.81 -9.17
C VAL A 286 -29.21 -17.00 -8.87
N GLY A 287 -30.49 -16.92 -9.28
CA GLY A 287 -31.47 -17.98 -9.11
C GLY A 287 -31.18 -19.31 -9.84
N GLU A 288 -30.23 -19.33 -10.77
CA GLU A 288 -29.76 -20.55 -11.46
C GLU A 288 -28.88 -21.43 -10.54
N PHE A 289 -28.26 -20.83 -9.51
CA PHE A 289 -27.41 -21.52 -8.55
C PHE A 289 -28.21 -22.04 -7.36
N LYS A 290 -27.67 -23.03 -6.64
CA LYS A 290 -28.29 -23.63 -5.44
C LYS A 290 -27.29 -23.73 -4.29
N GLY A 291 -27.81 -23.73 -3.08
CA GLY A 291 -27.01 -23.93 -1.86
C GLY A 291 -25.83 -22.97 -1.80
N ILE A 292 -24.64 -23.50 -1.54
CA ILE A 292 -23.42 -22.72 -1.35
C ILE A 292 -23.02 -21.88 -2.58
N GLU A 293 -23.31 -22.38 -3.78
CA GLU A 293 -22.99 -21.63 -5.01
C GLU A 293 -23.89 -20.38 -5.14
N LYS A 294 -25.17 -20.50 -4.81
CA LYS A 294 -26.12 -19.37 -4.79
C LYS A 294 -25.69 -18.33 -3.76
N PHE A 295 -25.31 -18.78 -2.56
CA PHE A 295 -24.78 -17.91 -1.52
C PHE A 295 -23.52 -17.19 -1.99
N ALA A 296 -22.55 -17.93 -2.55
CA ALA A 296 -21.29 -17.37 -3.05
C ALA A 296 -21.53 -16.37 -4.19
N ALA A 297 -22.40 -16.67 -5.15
CA ALA A 297 -22.77 -15.75 -6.23
C ALA A 297 -23.31 -14.41 -5.69
N GLY A 298 -24.22 -14.46 -4.72
CA GLY A 298 -24.76 -13.27 -4.08
C GLY A 298 -23.68 -12.46 -3.34
N LYS A 299 -22.77 -13.14 -2.60
CA LYS A 299 -21.69 -12.46 -1.89
C LYS A 299 -20.63 -11.87 -2.83
N ILE A 300 -20.31 -12.56 -3.92
CA ILE A 300 -19.41 -12.02 -4.96
C ILE A 300 -19.98 -10.72 -5.51
N PHE A 301 -21.23 -10.73 -5.93
CA PHE A 301 -21.87 -9.54 -6.51
C PHE A 301 -21.91 -8.38 -5.49
N GLU A 302 -22.35 -8.63 -4.26
CA GLU A 302 -22.42 -7.63 -3.18
C GLU A 302 -21.08 -6.93 -2.97
N ILE A 303 -19.98 -7.69 -2.87
CA ILE A 303 -18.66 -7.12 -2.60
C ILE A 303 -18.08 -6.44 -3.85
N VAL A 304 -18.28 -7.02 -5.02
CA VAL A 304 -17.84 -6.41 -6.29
C VAL A 304 -18.54 -5.07 -6.51
N GLU A 305 -19.83 -4.97 -6.20
CA GLU A 305 -20.57 -3.70 -6.29
C GLU A 305 -19.98 -2.65 -5.36
N LYS A 306 -19.63 -3.00 -4.12
CA LYS A 306 -18.96 -2.08 -3.18
C LYS A 306 -17.58 -1.63 -3.69
N ILE A 307 -16.80 -2.54 -4.27
CA ILE A 307 -15.51 -2.20 -4.90
C ILE A 307 -15.76 -1.24 -6.07
N PHE A 308 -16.72 -1.54 -6.91
CA PHE A 308 -17.10 -0.72 -8.06
C PHE A 308 -17.54 0.69 -7.67
N GLN A 309 -18.38 0.85 -6.65
CA GLN A 309 -18.80 2.16 -6.14
C GLN A 309 -17.59 3.01 -5.72
N ASN A 310 -16.60 2.41 -5.06
CA ASN A 310 -15.36 3.10 -4.69
C ASN A 310 -14.49 3.45 -5.91
N ILE A 311 -14.45 2.60 -6.94
CA ILE A 311 -13.78 2.91 -8.21
C ILE A 311 -14.47 4.09 -8.88
N GLN A 312 -15.79 4.05 -9.00
CA GLN A 312 -16.61 5.11 -9.61
C GLN A 312 -16.44 6.45 -8.87
N LEU A 313 -16.46 6.44 -7.53
CA LEU A 313 -16.18 7.62 -6.72
C LEU A 313 -14.77 8.17 -6.98
N SER A 314 -13.76 7.31 -7.14
CA SER A 314 -12.38 7.73 -7.42
C SER A 314 -12.26 8.40 -8.79
N ILE A 315 -12.90 7.83 -9.80
CA ILE A 315 -12.92 8.39 -11.17
C ILE A 315 -13.69 9.72 -11.19
N SER A 316 -14.87 9.75 -10.57
CA SER A 316 -15.71 10.96 -10.48
C SER A 316 -14.99 12.09 -9.74
N PHE A 317 -14.27 11.78 -8.66
CA PHE A 317 -13.45 12.75 -7.95
C PHE A 317 -12.36 13.34 -8.84
N TYR A 318 -11.62 12.50 -9.57
CA TYR A 318 -10.60 12.98 -10.52
C TYR A 318 -11.21 13.88 -11.59
N ILE A 319 -12.31 13.48 -12.23
CA ILE A 319 -12.98 14.26 -13.28
C ILE A 319 -13.43 15.62 -12.74
N SER A 320 -14.05 15.65 -11.56
CA SER A 320 -14.49 16.89 -10.93
C SER A 320 -13.34 17.83 -10.58
N GLN A 321 -12.23 17.28 -10.09
CA GLN A 321 -11.05 18.06 -9.71
C GLN A 321 -10.26 18.55 -10.93
N SER A 322 -10.19 17.75 -12.01
CA SER A 322 -9.46 18.16 -13.22
C SER A 322 -10.11 19.32 -13.96
N GLY A 323 -11.41 19.58 -13.75
CA GLY A 323 -12.20 20.58 -14.48
C GLY A 323 -12.41 20.21 -15.96
N GLU A 324 -12.10 18.99 -16.36
CA GLU A 324 -12.19 18.52 -17.72
C GLU A 324 -13.52 17.82 -17.98
N ALA A 325 -14.21 18.25 -19.05
CA ALA A 325 -15.54 17.72 -19.38
C ALA A 325 -15.53 16.28 -19.94
N ASN A 326 -14.36 15.81 -20.42
CA ASN A 326 -14.24 14.49 -21.04
C ASN A 326 -13.95 13.43 -19.99
N GLY A 327 -14.67 12.30 -20.04
CA GLY A 327 -14.43 11.13 -19.22
C GLY A 327 -13.11 10.39 -19.55
N LEU A 328 -13.04 9.12 -19.19
CA LEU A 328 -11.92 8.23 -19.52
C LEU A 328 -12.09 7.70 -20.95
N ASP A 329 -10.99 7.54 -21.69
CA ASP A 329 -10.98 6.93 -23.03
C ASP A 329 -10.85 5.41 -22.96
N GLN A 330 -10.18 4.88 -21.90
CA GLN A 330 -9.89 3.46 -21.77
C GLN A 330 -9.69 3.08 -20.30
N ILE A 331 -10.06 1.84 -19.97
CA ILE A 331 -9.70 1.17 -18.71
C ILE A 331 -8.83 -0.05 -19.02
N ILE A 332 -7.77 -0.24 -18.24
CA ILE A 332 -6.94 -1.44 -18.25
C ILE A 332 -7.07 -2.11 -16.87
N LEU A 333 -7.58 -3.33 -16.83
CA LEU A 333 -7.71 -4.13 -15.60
C LEU A 333 -6.46 -4.97 -15.39
N SER A 334 -5.82 -4.82 -14.23
CA SER A 334 -4.64 -5.56 -13.79
C SER A 334 -4.87 -6.22 -12.44
N GLY A 335 -3.99 -7.14 -12.06
CA GLY A 335 -4.10 -7.91 -10.81
C GLY A 335 -4.90 -9.19 -10.94
N GLY A 336 -4.80 -10.08 -9.95
CA GLY A 336 -5.41 -11.41 -10.01
C GLY A 336 -6.94 -11.41 -10.06
N THR A 337 -7.59 -10.41 -9.44
CA THR A 337 -9.06 -10.29 -9.46
C THR A 337 -9.59 -9.93 -10.85
N ALA A 338 -8.76 -9.33 -11.73
CA ALA A 338 -9.17 -8.98 -13.10
C ALA A 338 -9.58 -10.20 -13.95
N PHE A 339 -9.15 -11.40 -13.58
CA PHE A 339 -9.50 -12.66 -14.25
C PHE A 339 -10.75 -13.35 -13.70
N MET A 340 -11.38 -12.79 -12.67
CA MET A 340 -12.65 -13.32 -12.20
C MET A 340 -13.68 -13.22 -13.34
N LYS A 341 -14.41 -14.32 -13.60
CA LYS A 341 -15.37 -14.38 -14.70
C LYS A 341 -16.34 -13.20 -14.64
N ASN A 342 -16.64 -12.61 -15.79
CA ASN A 342 -17.56 -11.49 -15.98
C ASN A 342 -17.16 -10.18 -15.24
N TYR A 343 -15.98 -10.12 -14.59
CA TYR A 343 -15.56 -8.90 -13.89
C TYR A 343 -15.22 -7.76 -14.85
N LYS A 344 -14.55 -8.08 -15.97
CA LYS A 344 -14.25 -7.11 -17.03
C LYS A 344 -15.53 -6.55 -17.64
N GLU A 345 -16.45 -7.43 -18.03
CA GLU A 345 -17.73 -7.08 -18.63
C GLU A 345 -18.55 -6.20 -17.68
N PHE A 346 -18.60 -6.56 -16.40
CA PHE A 346 -19.27 -5.76 -15.37
C PHE A 346 -18.70 -4.35 -15.24
N ILE A 347 -17.37 -4.19 -15.21
CA ILE A 347 -16.73 -2.87 -15.15
C ILE A 347 -16.98 -2.07 -16.41
N GLU A 348 -16.85 -2.70 -17.60
CA GLU A 348 -17.07 -2.06 -18.91
C GLU A 348 -18.49 -1.54 -19.08
N GLU A 349 -19.49 -2.36 -18.78
CA GLU A 349 -20.90 -2.01 -18.86
C GLU A 349 -21.29 -0.94 -17.83
N SER A 350 -20.80 -1.08 -16.60
CA SER A 350 -21.17 -0.17 -15.50
C SER A 350 -20.54 1.22 -15.58
N LEU A 351 -19.37 1.35 -16.21
CA LEU A 351 -18.69 2.64 -16.41
C LEU A 351 -18.91 3.22 -17.80
N GLU A 352 -19.45 2.42 -18.75
CA GLU A 352 -19.60 2.78 -20.17
C GLU A 352 -18.25 3.22 -20.80
N VAL A 353 -17.13 2.63 -20.35
CA VAL A 353 -15.78 2.90 -20.85
C VAL A 353 -15.18 1.62 -21.40
N PRO A 354 -14.62 1.63 -22.62
CA PRO A 354 -13.93 0.47 -23.18
C PRO A 354 -12.91 -0.10 -22.20
N THR A 355 -12.97 -1.40 -21.93
CA THR A 355 -12.15 -2.04 -20.92
C THR A 355 -11.37 -3.21 -21.49
N GLN A 356 -10.09 -3.30 -21.21
CA GLN A 356 -9.22 -4.41 -21.62
C GLN A 356 -8.45 -4.98 -20.42
N ILE A 357 -8.06 -6.24 -20.54
CA ILE A 357 -7.19 -6.90 -19.56
C ILE A 357 -5.73 -6.52 -19.83
N ALA A 358 -4.97 -6.29 -18.77
CA ALA A 358 -3.54 -6.01 -18.84
C ALA A 358 -2.77 -7.20 -19.43
N ASN A 359 -1.99 -6.93 -20.47
CA ASN A 359 -1.14 -7.92 -21.11
C ASN A 359 0.31 -7.40 -21.23
N PRO A 360 1.17 -7.75 -20.27
CA PRO A 360 2.56 -7.30 -20.24
C PRO A 360 3.47 -8.01 -21.25
N PHE A 361 2.96 -8.99 -22.00
CA PHE A 361 3.75 -9.81 -22.94
C PHE A 361 3.75 -9.30 -24.38
N ILE A 362 3.05 -8.20 -24.70
CA ILE A 362 2.86 -7.72 -26.09
C ILE A 362 4.19 -7.49 -26.81
N SER A 363 5.16 -6.82 -26.16
CA SER A 363 6.47 -6.50 -26.77
C SER A 363 7.64 -7.20 -26.09
N LEU A 364 7.37 -8.16 -25.20
CA LEU A 364 8.42 -8.88 -24.50
C LEU A 364 8.82 -10.12 -25.30
N GLN A 365 10.10 -10.21 -25.66
CA GLN A 365 10.64 -11.44 -26.23
C GLN A 365 10.64 -12.53 -25.16
N ILE A 366 10.12 -13.70 -25.50
CA ILE A 366 10.02 -14.83 -24.58
C ILE A 366 11.04 -15.88 -24.99
N GLY A 367 11.98 -16.15 -24.12
CA GLY A 367 12.98 -17.21 -24.28
C GLY A 367 12.41 -18.60 -23.92
N GLU A 368 13.27 -19.54 -23.61
CA GLU A 368 12.87 -20.86 -23.11
C GLU A 368 12.39 -20.76 -21.67
N VAL A 369 11.08 -20.50 -21.49
CA VAL A 369 10.46 -20.35 -20.16
C VAL A 369 9.58 -21.55 -19.85
N LYS A 370 9.76 -22.16 -18.67
CA LYS A 370 8.97 -23.31 -18.19
C LYS A 370 7.49 -22.97 -17.86
N TYR A 371 7.03 -21.78 -18.14
CA TYR A 371 5.67 -21.31 -17.90
C TYR A 371 4.88 -21.38 -19.22
N SER A 372 3.84 -22.20 -19.29
CA SER A 372 3.13 -22.45 -20.55
C SER A 372 2.50 -21.19 -21.15
N PRO A 373 2.30 -21.12 -22.47
CA PRO A 373 1.64 -19.98 -23.12
C PRO A 373 0.23 -19.73 -22.58
N GLU A 374 -0.55 -20.78 -22.33
CA GLU A 374 -1.91 -20.71 -21.79
C GLU A 374 -1.87 -20.10 -20.40
N LYS A 375 -1.02 -20.62 -19.50
CA LYS A 375 -0.87 -20.11 -18.16
C LYS A 375 -0.36 -18.67 -18.13
N ARG A 376 0.50 -18.26 -19.08
CA ARG A 376 0.90 -16.85 -19.25
C ARG A 376 -0.27 -15.96 -19.61
N ALA A 377 -1.16 -16.42 -20.48
CA ALA A 377 -2.36 -15.68 -20.84
C ALA A 377 -3.32 -15.54 -19.66
N ASP A 378 -3.55 -16.64 -18.92
CA ASP A 378 -4.43 -16.67 -17.75
C ASP A 378 -3.91 -15.80 -16.59
N ASP A 379 -2.58 -15.71 -16.41
CA ASP A 379 -1.97 -14.97 -15.31
C ASP A 379 -1.47 -13.56 -15.72
N ALA A 380 -1.62 -13.16 -16.99
CA ALA A 380 -1.02 -11.93 -17.56
C ALA A 380 -1.26 -10.68 -16.72
N ALA A 381 -2.51 -10.41 -16.33
CA ALA A 381 -2.86 -9.24 -15.53
C ALA A 381 -2.20 -9.27 -14.14
N SER A 382 -2.08 -10.46 -13.53
CA SER A 382 -1.47 -10.63 -12.21
C SER A 382 0.05 -10.49 -12.24
N LEU A 383 0.68 -10.79 -13.39
CA LEU A 383 2.12 -10.74 -13.61
C LEU A 383 2.60 -9.33 -14.04
N SER A 384 1.67 -8.43 -14.40
CA SER A 384 2.02 -7.11 -14.91
C SER A 384 2.96 -6.31 -14.00
N PRO A 385 2.75 -6.21 -12.67
CA PRO A 385 3.66 -5.44 -11.82
C PRO A 385 5.10 -6.01 -11.81
N VAL A 386 5.25 -7.32 -11.61
CA VAL A 386 6.58 -7.95 -11.51
C VAL A 386 7.34 -7.94 -12.83
N LEU A 387 6.63 -8.08 -13.96
CA LEU A 387 7.24 -7.94 -15.28
C LEU A 387 7.69 -6.50 -15.53
N GLY A 388 6.94 -5.51 -15.05
CA GLY A 388 7.35 -4.11 -15.11
C GLY A 388 8.61 -3.84 -14.29
N VAL A 389 8.72 -4.42 -13.10
CA VAL A 389 9.97 -4.38 -12.32
C VAL A 389 11.11 -5.02 -13.12
N GLY A 390 10.90 -6.19 -13.76
CA GLY A 390 11.92 -6.84 -14.59
C GLY A 390 12.37 -5.99 -15.79
N LEU A 391 11.49 -5.13 -16.30
CA LEU A 391 11.79 -4.19 -17.38
C LEU A 391 12.46 -2.90 -16.90
N TYR A 392 12.61 -2.70 -15.60
CA TYR A 392 13.24 -1.49 -15.03
C TYR A 392 14.64 -1.23 -15.61
N GLN A 393 14.90 0.03 -15.92
CA GLN A 393 16.20 0.59 -16.22
C GLN A 393 16.40 1.84 -15.39
N GLU A 394 17.59 2.05 -14.88
CA GLU A 394 17.93 3.22 -14.07
C GLU A 394 17.65 4.51 -14.86
N SER A 395 16.75 5.34 -14.34
CA SER A 395 16.33 6.60 -14.94
C SER A 395 15.93 7.59 -13.84
N SER A 396 16.14 8.87 -14.07
CA SER A 396 15.68 9.94 -13.17
C SER A 396 14.16 10.11 -13.15
N GLU A 397 13.44 9.48 -14.07
CA GLU A 397 11.98 9.53 -14.16
C GLU A 397 11.31 8.39 -13.35
N ILE A 398 12.09 7.46 -12.83
CA ILE A 398 11.58 6.32 -12.04
C ILE A 398 12.08 6.42 -10.61
N ILE A 399 11.16 6.38 -9.67
CA ILE A 399 11.48 6.38 -8.23
C ILE A 399 12.04 4.99 -7.86
N ASN A 400 13.28 4.96 -7.39
CA ASN A 400 13.85 3.82 -6.71
C ASN A 400 14.27 4.27 -5.31
N PHE A 401 13.56 3.83 -4.30
CA PHE A 401 13.78 4.25 -2.91
C PHE A 401 15.16 3.85 -2.37
N ILE A 402 15.76 2.77 -2.89
CA ILE A 402 17.12 2.36 -2.49
C ILE A 402 18.15 3.34 -3.05
N ASP A 403 18.02 3.80 -4.30
CA ASP A 403 18.93 4.76 -4.88
C ASP A 403 18.81 6.16 -4.24
N ILE A 404 17.60 6.53 -3.75
CA ILE A 404 17.39 7.77 -3.00
C ILE A 404 18.05 7.69 -1.63
N LEU A 405 17.90 6.57 -0.92
CA LEU A 405 18.43 6.36 0.42
C LEU A 405 19.97 6.20 0.39
N PHE A 406 20.49 5.52 -0.63
CA PHE A 406 21.92 5.23 -0.82
C PHE A 406 22.39 5.70 -2.20
N PRO A 407 22.52 7.02 -2.43
CA PRO A 407 22.87 7.55 -3.73
C PRO A 407 24.22 6.99 -4.20
N LYS A 408 24.22 6.35 -5.37
CA LYS A 408 25.44 5.88 -6.03
C LYS A 408 26.29 7.08 -6.36
N LYS A 409 27.52 7.17 -5.81
CA LYS A 409 28.46 8.22 -6.19
C LYS A 409 28.74 8.13 -7.69
N ASN A 410 28.17 9.04 -8.47
CA ASN A 410 28.45 9.16 -9.89
C ASN A 410 29.97 9.28 -10.09
N LYS A 411 30.57 8.33 -10.80
CA LYS A 411 31.95 8.39 -11.27
C LYS A 411 32.12 9.38 -12.45
N SER A 412 31.44 10.48 -12.43
CA SER A 412 31.56 11.53 -13.46
C SER A 412 31.66 12.89 -12.80
N SER A 413 32.81 13.15 -12.16
CA SER A 413 33.46 14.45 -12.14
C SER A 413 34.80 14.30 -11.43
N SER A 414 35.85 14.50 -12.21
CA SER A 414 37.24 14.72 -11.76
C SER A 414 37.84 13.61 -10.89
N SER A 415 38.11 12.43 -11.49
CA SER A 415 39.34 11.74 -11.14
C SER A 415 40.49 12.66 -11.52
N ALA A 416 40.96 13.47 -10.58
CA ALA A 416 42.34 13.86 -10.60
C ALA A 416 43.14 12.55 -10.48
N SER A 417 43.36 11.90 -11.59
CA SER A 417 44.35 10.86 -11.72
C SER A 417 45.68 11.53 -11.40
N ILE A 418 46.16 11.31 -10.18
CA ILE A 418 47.54 11.58 -9.84
C ILE A 418 48.31 10.66 -10.80
N ASN A 419 48.85 11.28 -11.84
CA ASN A 419 49.62 10.62 -12.87
C ASN A 419 50.96 10.23 -12.25
N LEU A 420 51.02 9.04 -11.63
CA LEU A 420 52.26 8.50 -11.02
C LEU A 420 53.35 8.19 -12.07
N SER A 421 53.08 8.27 -13.37
CA SER A 421 54.06 8.05 -14.41
C SER A 421 55.12 9.14 -14.51
N GLY A 422 54.82 10.36 -14.00
CA GLY A 422 55.81 11.48 -13.97
C GLY A 422 56.78 11.40 -12.80
N VAL A 423 56.49 10.61 -11.76
CA VAL A 423 57.34 10.48 -10.56
C VAL A 423 58.38 9.35 -10.75
N SER A 424 58.03 8.30 -11.50
CA SER A 424 58.90 7.17 -11.75
C SER A 424 60.14 7.53 -12.58
N SER A 425 60.01 8.40 -13.59
CA SER A 425 61.13 8.75 -14.49
C SER A 425 62.16 9.71 -13.86
N LYS A 426 61.77 10.53 -12.89
CA LYS A 426 62.69 11.38 -12.11
C LYS A 426 63.42 10.63 -11.02
N PHE A 427 62.84 9.56 -10.47
CA PHE A 427 63.47 8.72 -9.45
C PHE A 427 64.52 7.79 -10.03
N THR A 428 64.32 7.22 -11.23
CA THR A 428 65.26 6.30 -11.87
C THR A 428 66.53 6.97 -12.34
N ASN A 429 66.45 8.22 -12.83
CA ASN A 429 67.66 8.96 -13.28
C ASN A 429 68.52 9.50 -12.13
N ASN A 430 67.94 9.72 -10.93
CA ASN A 430 68.73 10.12 -9.77
C ASN A 430 69.34 8.91 -9.05
N PHE A 431 68.74 7.72 -9.16
CA PHE A 431 69.26 6.49 -8.55
C PHE A 431 70.51 5.95 -9.25
N SER A 432 70.60 6.05 -10.58
CA SER A 432 71.78 5.65 -11.35
C SER A 432 73.02 6.51 -11.09
N ASN A 433 72.83 7.81 -10.81
CA ASN A 433 73.90 8.72 -10.44
C ASN A 433 74.34 8.60 -9.00
N LEU A 434 73.47 8.07 -8.08
CA LEU A 434 73.80 7.79 -6.69
C LEU A 434 74.59 6.47 -6.54
N SER A 435 74.21 5.46 -7.33
CA SER A 435 74.89 4.14 -7.26
C SER A 435 76.36 4.23 -7.71
N SER A 436 76.70 5.06 -8.72
CA SER A 436 78.08 5.20 -9.16
C SER A 436 78.97 5.96 -8.18
N LYS A 437 78.41 6.81 -7.31
CA LYS A 437 79.15 7.50 -6.22
C LYS A 437 79.26 6.68 -4.97
N LEU A 438 78.36 5.72 -4.70
CA LEU A 438 78.41 4.83 -3.57
C LEU A 438 79.48 3.75 -3.68
N PHE A 439 79.85 3.34 -4.88
CA PHE A 439 80.90 2.33 -5.13
C PHE A 439 82.33 2.86 -4.90
N GLN A 440 82.53 4.16 -4.64
CA GLN A 440 83.84 4.76 -4.35
C GLN A 440 84.06 5.10 -2.88
N LEU A 441 83.16 4.70 -1.95
CA LEU A 441 83.25 4.99 -0.52
C LEU A 441 83.88 3.84 0.23
N ASP A 442 84.72 4.19 1.23
CA ASP A 442 85.37 3.28 2.19
C ASP A 442 84.29 2.47 2.96
N GLU A 443 84.57 1.21 3.24
CA GLU A 443 83.64 0.23 3.79
C GLU A 443 82.98 0.73 5.12
N THR A 444 83.69 1.54 5.89
CA THR A 444 83.18 2.14 7.14
C THR A 444 82.13 3.21 6.89
N LYS A 445 82.30 3.99 5.82
CA LYS A 445 81.33 5.04 5.43
C LYS A 445 80.08 4.41 4.83
N LEU A 446 80.19 3.29 4.11
CA LEU A 446 79.07 2.56 3.55
C LEU A 446 78.14 1.98 4.65
N ARG A 447 78.76 1.42 5.71
CA ARG A 447 78.02 0.93 6.89
C ARG A 447 77.25 2.03 7.63
N ILE A 448 77.85 3.21 7.78
CA ILE A 448 77.19 4.38 8.42
C ILE A 448 76.00 4.87 7.57
N ILE A 449 76.14 4.97 6.25
CA ILE A 449 75.08 5.37 5.32
C ILE A 449 73.92 4.33 5.36
N ALA A 450 74.25 3.05 5.38
CA ALA A 450 73.22 2.00 5.50
C ALA A 450 72.43 2.08 6.78
N VAL A 451 73.10 2.31 7.91
CA VAL A 451 72.43 2.47 9.23
C VAL A 451 71.54 3.72 9.26
N VAL A 452 72.03 4.85 8.71
CA VAL A 452 71.23 6.09 8.64
C VAL A 452 70.01 5.89 7.71
N LEU A 453 70.14 5.18 6.60
CA LEU A 453 69.05 4.88 5.70
C LEU A 453 67.99 3.97 6.32
N ILE A 454 68.41 2.99 7.10
CA ILE A 454 67.51 2.10 7.87
C ILE A 454 66.75 2.91 8.93
N ILE A 455 67.42 3.88 9.62
CA ILE A 455 66.77 4.73 10.62
C ILE A 455 65.75 5.67 9.95
N ILE A 456 66.06 6.24 8.79
CA ILE A 456 65.15 7.10 8.03
C ILE A 456 63.93 6.31 7.53
N ILE A 457 64.10 5.09 7.06
CA ILE A 457 63.01 4.21 6.62
C ILE A 457 62.16 3.81 7.87
N ALA A 458 62.77 3.46 8.97
CA ALA A 458 62.07 3.14 10.21
C ALA A 458 61.24 4.31 10.75
N LEU A 459 61.78 5.52 10.74
CA LEU A 459 61.07 6.74 11.14
C LEU A 459 59.97 7.10 10.13
N GLY A 460 60.23 6.90 8.83
CA GLY A 460 59.25 7.12 7.75
C GLY A 460 58.06 6.17 7.82
N LEU A 461 58.25 4.95 8.34
CA LEU A 461 57.17 3.97 8.54
C LEU A 461 56.47 4.15 9.93
N ALA A 462 57.18 4.61 10.93
CA ALA A 462 56.61 4.82 12.28
C ALA A 462 55.65 6.03 12.33
N ALA A 463 55.96 7.11 11.65
CA ALA A 463 55.14 8.33 11.68
C ALA A 463 53.69 8.14 11.11
N PRO A 464 53.48 7.48 9.97
CA PRO A 464 52.12 7.14 9.48
C PRO A 464 51.35 6.21 10.42
N VAL A 465 52.03 5.23 11.02
CA VAL A 465 51.43 4.29 11.97
C VAL A 465 50.96 5.02 13.24
N LEU A 466 51.74 5.91 13.80
CA LEU A 466 51.37 6.72 14.95
C LEU A 466 50.21 7.68 14.60
N PHE A 467 50.21 8.28 13.40
CA PHE A 467 49.15 9.13 12.93
C PHE A 467 47.83 8.38 12.76
N LEU A 468 47.87 7.18 12.12
CA LEU A 468 46.73 6.29 11.93
C LEU A 468 46.16 5.81 13.26
N ASN A 469 47.01 5.44 14.20
CA ASN A 469 46.58 5.01 15.54
C ASN A 469 45.90 6.14 16.32
N LYS A 470 46.42 7.39 16.22
CA LYS A 470 45.79 8.55 16.84
C LYS A 470 44.46 8.87 16.21
N ARG A 471 44.34 8.78 14.87
CA ARG A 471 43.09 8.97 14.15
C ARG A 471 42.06 7.88 14.46
N LEU A 472 42.50 6.63 14.58
CA LEU A 472 41.66 5.51 15.00
C LEU A 472 41.13 5.69 16.43
N ALA A 473 41.97 6.20 17.36
CA ALA A 473 41.56 6.48 18.73
C ALA A 473 40.50 7.60 18.77
N ASN A 474 40.70 8.67 18.00
CA ASN A 474 39.73 9.75 17.91
C ASN A 474 38.39 9.29 17.31
N LEU A 475 38.42 8.51 16.21
CA LEU A 475 37.22 7.94 15.60
C LEU A 475 36.47 6.98 16.54
N LYS A 476 37.21 6.19 17.35
CA LYS A 476 36.57 5.33 18.37
C LYS A 476 35.91 6.15 19.48
N GLN A 477 36.47 7.30 19.84
CA GLN A 477 35.85 8.18 20.79
C GLN A 477 34.61 8.87 20.23
N GLU A 478 34.68 9.41 19.01
CA GLU A 478 33.54 9.97 18.30
C GLU A 478 32.39 8.95 18.14
N TYR A 479 32.74 7.72 17.79
CA TYR A 479 31.73 6.64 17.70
C TYR A 479 31.03 6.37 19.03
N LYS A 480 31.79 6.37 20.12
CA LYS A 480 31.26 6.15 21.48
C LYS A 480 30.39 7.31 21.97
N ASP A 481 30.71 8.51 21.55
CA ASP A 481 29.92 9.70 21.89
C ASP A 481 28.62 9.75 21.07
N LEU A 482 28.67 9.41 19.78
CA LEU A 482 27.50 9.24 18.92
C LEU A 482 26.59 8.10 19.41
N GLU A 483 27.15 7.00 19.89
CA GLU A 483 26.37 5.88 20.45
C GLU A 483 25.61 6.30 21.74
N LYS A 484 26.23 7.14 22.58
CA LYS A 484 25.56 7.71 23.76
C LYS A 484 24.43 8.66 23.37
N GLU A 485 24.67 9.51 22.38
CA GLU A 485 23.67 10.44 21.86
C GLU A 485 22.49 9.70 21.22
N LEU A 486 22.78 8.64 20.46
CA LEU A 486 21.76 7.75 19.89
C LEU A 486 20.90 7.09 20.97
N ASN A 487 21.51 6.59 22.03
CA ASN A 487 20.77 5.96 23.12
C ASN A 487 19.90 6.96 23.88
N LYS A 488 20.38 8.18 24.06
CA LYS A 488 19.58 9.26 24.66
C LYS A 488 18.38 9.64 23.79
N LEU A 489 18.59 9.77 22.48
CA LEU A 489 17.50 10.04 21.53
C LEU A 489 16.47 8.92 21.47
N LYS A 490 16.89 7.64 21.61
CA LYS A 490 15.97 6.50 21.70
C LYS A 490 15.13 6.52 22.99
N GLU A 491 15.71 6.94 24.10
CA GLU A 491 14.96 7.12 25.36
C GLU A 491 13.91 8.23 25.21
N GLU A 492 14.30 9.39 24.65
CA GLU A 492 13.40 10.52 24.38
C GLU A 492 12.29 10.12 23.39
N GLN A 493 12.62 9.36 22.34
CA GLN A 493 11.64 8.82 21.38
C GLN A 493 10.64 7.88 22.06
N SER A 494 11.10 6.98 22.94
CA SER A 494 10.23 6.08 23.70
C SER A 494 9.26 6.83 24.62
N GLU A 495 9.68 7.96 25.17
CA GLU A 495 8.84 8.82 26.01
C GLU A 495 7.77 9.55 25.18
N VAL A 496 8.15 10.06 24.00
CA VAL A 496 7.22 10.67 23.05
C VAL A 496 6.18 9.63 22.55
N ASP A 497 6.61 8.41 22.23
CA ASP A 497 5.70 7.34 21.81
C ASP A 497 4.70 6.95 22.91
N LYS A 498 5.10 7.01 24.18
CA LYS A 498 4.18 6.80 25.30
C LYS A 498 3.15 7.93 25.39
N LEU A 499 3.60 9.17 25.27
CA LEU A 499 2.71 10.34 25.33
C LEU A 499 1.72 10.37 24.15
N LEU A 500 2.15 9.98 22.95
CA LEU A 500 1.28 9.85 21.78
C LEU A 500 0.21 8.78 21.98
N LYS A 501 0.58 7.63 22.55
CA LYS A 501 -0.40 6.57 22.87
C LYS A 501 -1.39 7.01 23.95
N GLU A 502 -0.94 7.75 24.95
CA GLU A 502 -1.81 8.31 25.99
C GLU A 502 -2.74 9.37 25.42
N GLN A 503 -2.27 10.22 24.51
CA GLN A 503 -3.09 11.19 23.79
C GLN A 503 -4.14 10.51 22.91
N ASP A 504 -3.77 9.46 22.14
CA ASP A 504 -4.70 8.69 21.32
C ASP A 504 -5.77 7.99 22.19
N TYR A 505 -5.36 7.44 23.34
CA TYR A 505 -6.27 6.86 24.31
C TYR A 505 -7.25 7.90 24.88
N LEU A 506 -6.74 9.09 25.25
CA LEU A 506 -7.57 10.18 25.77
C LEU A 506 -8.54 10.71 24.74
N ASN A 507 -8.12 10.85 23.47
CA ASN A 507 -8.98 11.25 22.37
C ASN A 507 -10.10 10.21 22.11
N LYS A 508 -9.75 8.93 22.07
CA LYS A 508 -10.74 7.84 21.96
C LYS A 508 -11.70 7.81 23.14
N PHE A 509 -11.20 8.07 24.34
CA PHE A 509 -12.03 8.14 25.54
C PHE A 509 -12.94 9.37 25.55
N ALA A 510 -12.47 10.52 25.05
CA ALA A 510 -13.28 11.73 24.91
C ALA A 510 -14.41 11.52 23.90
N ASN A 511 -14.12 11.02 22.71
CA ASN A 511 -15.11 10.69 21.69
C ASN A 511 -16.10 9.64 22.18
N PHE A 512 -15.62 8.57 22.82
CA PHE A 512 -16.49 7.55 23.44
C PHE A 512 -17.35 8.12 24.57
N SER A 513 -16.84 9.10 25.34
CA SER A 513 -17.59 9.77 26.41
C SER A 513 -18.69 10.69 25.85
N GLU A 514 -18.44 11.32 24.68
CA GLU A 514 -19.40 12.14 23.96
C GLU A 514 -20.49 11.28 23.33
N ASP A 515 -20.12 10.22 22.62
CA ASP A 515 -21.03 9.21 22.09
C ASP A 515 -21.87 8.55 23.20
N LEU A 516 -21.28 8.27 24.37
CA LEU A 516 -21.99 7.71 25.52
C LEU A 516 -22.98 8.68 26.16
N LYS A 517 -22.73 10.00 26.14
CA LYS A 517 -23.69 10.98 26.67
C LYS A 517 -24.97 10.96 25.86
N ASP A 518 -24.83 11.01 24.54
CA ASP A 518 -25.98 11.03 23.62
C ASP A 518 -26.68 9.66 23.62
N PHE A 519 -25.95 8.58 23.58
CA PHE A 519 -26.49 7.21 23.61
C PHE A 519 -27.15 6.86 24.95
N ARG A 520 -26.58 7.28 26.08
CA ARG A 520 -27.09 6.98 27.42
C ARG A 520 -28.40 7.70 27.74
N LEU A 521 -28.53 8.97 27.30
CA LEU A 521 -29.75 9.75 27.48
C LEU A 521 -30.90 9.19 26.62
N LEU A 522 -30.61 8.85 25.35
CA LEU A 522 -31.58 8.29 24.42
C LEU A 522 -32.11 6.95 24.92
N ASN A 523 -31.24 6.03 25.30
CA ASN A 523 -31.62 4.66 25.70
C ASN A 523 -32.36 4.60 27.03
N THR A 524 -31.97 5.39 28.02
CA THR A 524 -32.55 5.24 29.36
C THR A 524 -34.03 5.68 29.41
N LYS A 525 -34.38 6.83 28.84
CA LYS A 525 -35.77 7.30 28.80
C LYS A 525 -36.66 6.41 27.93
N LEU A 526 -36.12 5.98 26.79
CA LEU A 526 -36.84 5.12 25.87
C LEU A 526 -37.11 3.75 26.46
N ILE A 527 -36.09 3.12 27.08
CA ILE A 527 -36.25 1.83 27.76
C ILE A 527 -37.26 1.94 28.89
N ILE A 528 -37.24 2.98 29.69
CA ILE A 528 -38.24 3.19 30.76
C ILE A 528 -39.66 3.28 30.19
N LYS A 529 -39.85 4.05 29.10
CA LYS A 529 -41.16 4.16 28.46
C LYS A 529 -41.59 2.88 27.77
N LEU A 530 -40.68 2.15 27.15
CA LEU A 530 -40.94 0.84 26.56
C LEU A 530 -41.35 -0.17 27.62
N LEU A 531 -40.61 -0.27 28.72
CA LEU A 531 -40.91 -1.16 29.82
C LEU A 531 -42.28 -0.87 30.49
N ALA A 532 -42.74 0.37 30.45
CA ALA A 532 -44.03 0.76 31.01
C ALA A 532 -45.23 0.28 30.19
N ILE A 533 -45.04 -0.03 28.90
CA ILE A 533 -46.12 -0.47 27.99
C ILE A 533 -46.06 -1.96 27.65
N ILE A 534 -45.02 -2.69 28.05
CA ILE A 534 -44.88 -4.11 27.78
C ILE A 534 -45.82 -4.92 28.69
N PRO A 535 -46.72 -5.75 28.15
CA PRO A 535 -47.50 -6.71 28.91
C PRO A 535 -46.60 -7.67 29.70
N ARG A 536 -47.07 -8.13 30.87
CA ARG A 536 -46.27 -9.03 31.74
C ARG A 536 -46.02 -10.41 31.12
N GLU A 537 -46.80 -10.77 30.14
CA GLU A 537 -46.79 -12.04 29.40
C GLU A 537 -45.83 -12.02 28.22
N ILE A 538 -45.00 -10.93 28.07
CA ILE A 538 -44.01 -10.76 27.02
C ILE A 538 -42.62 -10.75 27.63
N PHE A 539 -41.72 -11.55 27.03
CA PHE A 539 -40.30 -11.56 27.32
C PHE A 539 -39.56 -10.90 26.15
N LEU A 540 -38.82 -9.81 26.41
CA LEU A 540 -37.92 -9.23 25.45
C LEU A 540 -36.63 -10.06 25.38
N VAL A 541 -36.20 -10.38 24.15
CA VAL A 541 -34.96 -11.09 23.86
C VAL A 541 -33.88 -10.11 23.47
N ASN A 542 -34.21 -9.16 22.56
CA ASN A 542 -33.32 -8.14 22.10
C ASN A 542 -34.09 -6.85 21.73
N VAL A 543 -33.43 -5.72 21.85
CA VAL A 543 -33.97 -4.43 21.47
C VAL A 543 -32.86 -3.70 20.72
N ASP A 544 -32.99 -3.62 19.41
CA ASP A 544 -31.99 -3.02 18.51
C ASP A 544 -32.40 -1.61 18.12
N PHE A 545 -31.44 -0.72 18.22
CA PHE A 545 -31.56 0.65 17.77
C PHE A 545 -30.77 0.84 16.47
N HIS A 546 -31.45 1.32 15.43
CA HIS A 546 -30.84 1.69 14.18
C HIS A 546 -30.97 3.20 13.97
N LEU A 547 -29.85 3.91 14.01
CA LEU A 547 -29.76 5.31 13.65
C LEU A 547 -29.57 5.40 12.13
N ASN A 548 -30.65 5.59 11.37
CA ASN A 548 -30.57 5.96 9.96
C ASN A 548 -30.55 7.49 9.86
N GLU A 549 -29.88 8.02 8.83
CA GLU A 549 -29.57 9.45 8.67
C GLU A 549 -30.74 10.43 8.91
N ASN A 550 -31.99 10.00 8.84
CA ASN A 550 -33.16 10.90 9.01
C ASN A 550 -34.19 10.44 10.03
N THR A 551 -34.25 9.17 10.42
CA THR A 551 -35.26 8.67 11.39
C THR A 551 -34.72 7.48 12.17
N PRO A 552 -34.56 7.60 13.50
CA PRO A 552 -34.16 6.47 14.32
C PRO A 552 -35.29 5.42 14.39
N THR A 553 -34.91 4.18 14.21
CA THR A 553 -35.83 3.03 14.24
C THR A 553 -35.49 2.08 15.37
N LEU A 554 -36.53 1.52 15.96
CA LEU A 554 -36.48 0.51 17.03
C LEU A 554 -36.94 -0.83 16.47
N GLU A 555 -36.14 -1.87 16.65
CA GLU A 555 -36.55 -3.27 16.40
C GLU A 555 -36.56 -4.02 17.72
N ILE A 556 -37.71 -4.63 18.02
CA ILE A 556 -37.96 -5.37 19.27
C ILE A 556 -38.14 -6.87 18.95
N HIS A 557 -37.28 -7.70 19.46
CA HIS A 557 -37.40 -9.16 19.42
C HIS A 557 -37.89 -9.67 20.74
N GLY A 558 -38.95 -10.50 20.73
CA GLY A 558 -39.52 -11.01 21.96
C GLY A 558 -40.24 -12.35 21.79
N HIS A 559 -40.65 -12.88 22.94
CA HIS A 559 -41.48 -14.06 23.05
C HIS A 559 -42.74 -13.69 23.83
N ALA A 560 -43.90 -14.20 23.40
CA ALA A 560 -45.18 -14.02 24.06
C ALA A 560 -45.89 -15.36 24.23
N ASP A 561 -46.71 -15.50 25.25
CA ASP A 561 -47.48 -16.72 25.49
C ASP A 561 -48.51 -16.98 24.38
N ASN A 562 -49.02 -15.93 23.75
CA ASN A 562 -49.97 -16.01 22.65
C ASN A 562 -49.92 -14.77 21.75
N SER A 563 -50.51 -14.84 20.56
CA SER A 563 -50.56 -13.77 19.58
C SER A 563 -51.29 -12.51 20.08
N ASP A 564 -52.30 -12.66 20.94
CA ASP A 564 -53.08 -11.53 21.48
C ASP A 564 -52.21 -10.57 22.28
N ASN A 565 -51.24 -11.10 23.04
CA ASN A 565 -50.30 -10.29 23.81
C ASN A 565 -49.35 -9.49 22.91
N VAL A 566 -48.96 -10.03 21.73
CA VAL A 566 -48.18 -9.32 20.73
C VAL A 566 -49.00 -8.15 20.14
N PHE A 567 -50.26 -8.41 19.78
CA PHE A 567 -51.18 -7.37 19.30
C PHE A 567 -51.49 -6.31 20.36
N LYS A 568 -51.56 -6.70 21.64
CA LYS A 568 -51.72 -5.77 22.74
C LYS A 568 -50.50 -4.84 22.87
N LEU A 569 -49.28 -5.37 22.80
CA LEU A 569 -48.08 -4.57 22.78
C LEU A 569 -48.08 -3.60 21.58
N LEU A 570 -48.40 -4.08 20.38
CA LEU A 570 -48.49 -3.27 19.17
C LEU A 570 -49.52 -2.12 19.34
N SER A 571 -50.67 -2.41 19.97
CA SER A 571 -51.70 -1.43 20.26
C SER A 571 -51.25 -0.39 21.29
N GLU A 572 -50.55 -0.79 22.35
CA GLU A 572 -50.01 0.15 23.36
C GLU A 572 -48.88 1.01 22.77
N MET A 573 -48.01 0.46 21.91
CA MET A 573 -47.03 1.22 21.16
C MET A 573 -47.72 2.25 20.25
N SER A 574 -48.80 1.88 19.56
CA SER A 574 -49.54 2.78 18.66
C SER A 574 -50.27 3.91 19.41
N LYS A 575 -50.57 3.76 20.68
CA LYS A 575 -51.16 4.80 21.55
C LYS A 575 -50.10 5.72 22.13
N SER A 576 -48.85 5.36 22.08
CA SER A 576 -47.76 6.16 22.60
C SER A 576 -47.33 7.15 21.56
N ASP A 577 -47.24 8.41 21.93
CA ASP A 577 -46.76 9.50 21.05
C ASP A 577 -45.28 9.34 20.65
N LEU A 578 -44.55 8.42 21.29
CA LEU A 578 -43.13 8.21 21.08
C LEU A 578 -42.84 7.27 19.92
N PHE A 579 -43.72 6.31 19.65
CA PHE A 579 -43.52 5.28 18.63
C PHE A 579 -44.38 5.60 17.40
N LYS A 580 -43.75 5.91 16.30
CA LYS A 580 -44.40 6.24 15.02
C LYS A 580 -44.52 4.98 14.17
N GLY A 581 -45.73 4.65 13.75
CA GLY A 581 -46.02 3.57 12.82
C GLY A 581 -45.50 2.17 13.25
N PRO A 582 -45.73 1.72 14.47
CA PRO A 582 -45.28 0.41 14.90
C PRO A 582 -45.89 -0.69 14.02
N LYS A 583 -45.05 -1.62 13.56
CA LYS A 583 -45.42 -2.71 12.64
C LYS A 583 -44.90 -4.05 13.15
N LEU A 584 -45.67 -5.07 12.94
CA LEU A 584 -45.26 -6.46 13.17
C LEU A 584 -44.53 -6.95 11.93
N LYS A 585 -43.22 -7.24 12.06
CA LYS A 585 -42.36 -7.70 10.98
C LYS A 585 -42.47 -9.21 10.75
N SER A 586 -42.52 -9.97 11.84
CA SER A 586 -42.70 -11.42 11.78
C SER A 586 -43.27 -11.99 13.09
N THR A 587 -43.99 -13.10 12.96
CA THR A 587 -44.39 -13.96 14.09
C THR A 587 -44.21 -15.42 13.69
N ASN A 588 -43.66 -16.22 14.61
CA ASN A 588 -43.52 -17.66 14.44
C ASN A 588 -43.90 -18.38 15.74
N GLU A 589 -44.68 -19.43 15.64
CA GLU A 589 -44.91 -20.34 16.75
C GLU A 589 -43.68 -21.23 16.96
N VAL A 590 -43.23 -21.32 18.19
CA VAL A 590 -42.10 -22.17 18.58
C VAL A 590 -42.59 -23.14 19.63
N GLU A 591 -42.60 -24.43 19.31
CA GLU A 591 -42.98 -25.52 20.20
C GLU A 591 -41.86 -25.79 21.22
N ILE A 592 -42.22 -25.87 22.50
CA ILE A 592 -41.29 -26.21 23.59
C ILE A 592 -41.38 -27.69 23.93
N ASP A 593 -42.63 -28.19 24.06
CA ASP A 593 -42.98 -29.59 24.31
C ASP A 593 -44.43 -29.89 23.79
N GLU A 594 -44.91 -31.12 23.92
CA GLU A 594 -46.20 -31.58 23.35
C GLU A 594 -47.44 -30.74 23.73
N GLU A 595 -47.35 -29.86 24.72
CA GLU A 595 -48.48 -29.05 25.19
C GLU A 595 -48.18 -27.55 25.31
N ARG A 596 -46.93 -27.11 25.09
CA ARG A 596 -46.54 -25.71 25.27
C ARG A 596 -45.82 -25.16 24.07
N TYR A 597 -46.29 -23.99 23.63
CA TYR A 597 -45.67 -23.19 22.59
C TYR A 597 -45.59 -21.72 23.04
N PHE A 598 -44.72 -20.95 22.43
CA PHE A 598 -44.69 -19.50 22.55
C PHE A 598 -44.60 -18.86 21.15
N ILE A 599 -45.05 -17.62 21.08
CA ILE A 599 -44.96 -16.83 19.86
C ILE A 599 -43.65 -16.02 19.89
N ARG A 600 -42.73 -16.32 18.98
CA ARG A 600 -41.59 -15.45 18.72
C ARG A 600 -42.05 -14.35 17.78
N PHE A 601 -41.76 -13.09 18.12
CA PHE A 601 -42.15 -11.95 17.30
C PHE A 601 -41.00 -10.97 17.10
N VAL A 602 -41.11 -10.20 16.02
CA VAL A 602 -40.25 -9.03 15.72
C VAL A 602 -41.15 -7.85 15.38
N LEU A 603 -41.05 -6.77 16.15
CA LEU A 603 -41.73 -5.51 15.95
C LEU A 603 -40.76 -4.45 15.54
N THR A 604 -41.16 -3.55 14.64
CA THR A 604 -40.38 -2.38 14.26
C THR A 604 -41.21 -1.10 14.43
N SER A 605 -40.57 -0.01 14.83
CA SER A 605 -41.20 1.31 14.94
C SER A 605 -40.18 2.42 14.71
N GLU A 606 -40.59 3.51 14.11
CA GLU A 606 -39.84 4.75 14.15
C GLU A 606 -40.01 5.43 15.51
N ILE A 607 -39.03 6.21 15.94
CA ILE A 607 -39.03 6.91 17.22
C ILE A 607 -39.13 8.40 16.98
N ASP A 608 -40.03 9.07 17.68
CA ASP A 608 -40.13 10.52 17.71
C ASP A 608 -39.14 11.10 18.72
N THR A 609 -37.98 11.54 18.21
CA THR A 609 -36.91 12.11 19.04
C THR A 609 -37.28 13.46 19.65
N GLU A 610 -38.11 14.28 18.99
CA GLU A 610 -38.57 15.57 19.52
C GLU A 610 -39.42 15.38 20.78
N LYS A 611 -40.22 14.35 20.84
CA LYS A 611 -41.02 14.00 22.02
C LYS A 611 -40.27 13.33 23.14
N LEU A 612 -39.16 12.68 22.80
CA LEU A 612 -38.25 12.13 23.78
C LEU A 612 -37.45 13.22 24.49
N TYR A 613 -37.11 14.30 23.77
CA TYR A 613 -36.33 15.45 24.23
C TYR A 613 -36.94 16.75 23.73
N PRO A 614 -37.99 17.30 24.34
CA PRO A 614 -38.64 18.53 23.93
C PRO A 614 -37.73 19.77 24.04
N ASP A 615 -36.64 19.67 24.80
CA ASP A 615 -35.67 20.76 25.02
C ASP A 615 -34.40 20.63 24.18
N TYR A 616 -34.27 19.57 23.37
CA TYR A 616 -33.11 19.36 22.48
C TYR A 616 -33.34 20.10 21.18
N LYS A 617 -32.61 21.20 21.00
CA LYS A 617 -32.40 21.82 19.68
C LYS A 617 -31.05 21.38 19.18
N PRO A 618 -30.95 20.73 18.00
CA PRO A 618 -29.65 20.52 17.37
C PRO A 618 -29.01 21.91 17.17
N GLU A 619 -27.73 22.04 17.54
CA GLU A 619 -26.96 23.23 17.22
C GLU A 619 -27.00 23.41 15.69
N GLU A 620 -27.68 24.46 15.24
CA GLU A 620 -27.55 24.93 13.87
C GLU A 620 -26.07 25.32 13.71
N GLU A 621 -25.40 24.78 12.68
CA GLU A 621 -24.06 25.21 12.29
C GLU A 621 -24.08 26.74 12.20
N GLU A 622 -23.46 27.43 13.15
CA GLU A 622 -23.16 28.84 13.04
C GLU A 622 -22.32 29.02 11.78
N LYS A 623 -22.94 29.57 10.74
CA LYS A 623 -22.20 30.14 9.64
C LYS A 623 -21.48 31.36 10.22
N ASP A 624 -20.19 31.24 10.36
CA ASP A 624 -19.29 32.37 10.56
C ASP A 624 -19.45 33.31 9.36
N ASP A 625 -20.33 34.30 9.50
CA ASP A 625 -20.33 35.48 8.67
C ASP A 625 -19.12 36.33 9.10
N GLU A 626 -18.02 36.15 8.40
CA GLU A 626 -16.88 37.06 8.44
C GLU A 626 -17.38 38.43 7.92
N GLU A 627 -17.69 39.32 8.84
CA GLU A 627 -17.82 40.75 8.56
C GLU A 627 -16.44 41.28 8.14
N ASP A 628 -16.32 41.62 6.85
CA ASP A 628 -15.24 42.43 6.30
C ASP A 628 -15.24 43.81 7.01
N GLY A 629 -14.38 43.94 8.01
CA GLY A 629 -14.03 45.21 8.61
C GLY A 629 -13.03 45.95 7.71
N GLU A 630 -13.52 46.85 6.85
CA GLU A 630 -12.68 47.87 6.23
C GLU A 630 -12.15 48.80 7.34
N GLU A 631 -10.86 48.68 7.70
CA GLU A 631 -10.12 49.73 8.41
C GLU A 631 -9.65 50.78 7.42
N GLU A 632 -10.33 51.95 7.48
CA GLU A 632 -9.84 53.20 6.90
C GLU A 632 -8.57 53.64 7.66
N GLU A 633 -7.42 53.61 6.99
CA GLU A 633 -6.21 54.30 7.46
C GLU A 633 -6.37 55.82 7.17
N GLU A 634 -6.62 56.61 8.20
CA GLU A 634 -6.41 58.06 8.19
C GLU A 634 -4.91 58.39 8.14
N GLU A 635 -4.48 58.98 7.03
CA GLU A 635 -3.21 59.72 6.96
C GLU A 635 -3.31 60.98 7.85
N GLU A 636 -2.55 61.05 8.94
CA GLU A 636 -2.13 62.33 9.49
C GLU A 636 -0.63 62.51 9.30
N GLY A 637 -0.29 63.56 8.54
CA GLY A 637 1.04 64.01 8.32
C GLY A 637 1.60 64.84 9.50
N GLU A 638 2.89 64.68 9.72
CA GLU A 638 3.88 65.75 9.91
C GLU A 638 5.30 65.21 9.68
#